data_c87b0cbf6c8fa960f31062f86898bd26
#
_entry.id   c87b0cbf6c8fa960f31062f86898bd26
#
_cell.length_a   1.000
_cell.length_b   1.000
_cell.length_c   1.000
_cell.angle_alpha   90.00
_cell.angle_beta   90.00
_cell.angle_gamma   90.00
#
_symmetry.space_group_name_H-M   'P 1'
#
loop_
_entity.id
_entity.type
_entity.pdbx_description
1 polymer ?
#
loop_
_entity_poly.entity_id
_entity_poly.type
_entity_poly.pdbx_seq_one_letter_code
_entity_poly.pdbx_strand_id
1 'polypeptide(L)'
;MQSKWSDADAKKFAADYAPKGVNEDLAVRTYTTRLLGCDPKMVLHGGGNTSVKTVVKDQLGEDVDVICIKGSGWDMGVIEPAGLPAVRLEPLRKLRKLDKLSDEDLVNFQRINLLDSTSPNPSVETLLHAFLPHKFIDHVHSTAVLALTDQPDNKALVQEVYGDRVAYVPYTIPGFALAKAVADVFDKHPKAEGLILLQHGIFTMGDTAEQSYSRMIEFVTMAEERLKLQRKTAVAAKLPANLATLPEIAPILRGAVAIEKNAMAGTAKRQILDFRTNPQILAYVNGAELSRYSQVGVVTPDHTIRTKNWPVIVPAPEAGKLDAWAKDVHAAVDAFVARYHKYFEVNNAKSPVKKKELDPLPRVILVPGVGMFGIGATAKDAAIAADIAENAVAVITDAEAMGEYRSISEFDMFEVEYWSLEQAKLGKSNEKSLARQVAVITGGASGIGAATAKAMAKEGAEVVILDRDLEAAKAAAKKIGGKALVVECDVTNPQSVRAAFDKVVSTFGGLDIVVSNAGAAWQGTIGHVDDETLRKSFELNFWAHQAVAQHATRIMQAQGTYGVLLFNTSKQAVNPGKDFGPYGLPKAATLFLVKQYALDHGKDGIRANAVNADRIRSGLLTDDMVAARSKARGVSEADYMAGNLLKREVTAEDVADAFVYLATATKTTAAVVTVDGGNIEASMR
;
A
#
# COMPACT_ATOMS: atom_id res chain seq x y z
N MET A 1 8.52 5.83 27.26
CA MET A 1 7.30 5.07 26.87
C MET A 1 6.47 4.75 28.11
N GLN A 2 5.15 4.45 27.97
CA GLN A 2 4.29 4.09 29.12
C GLN A 2 3.73 2.70 28.90
N SER A 3 3.67 1.88 29.98
CA SER A 3 3.02 0.56 29.93
C SER A 3 1.53 0.71 29.68
N LYS A 4 1.00 -0.13 28.79
CA LYS A 4 -0.44 -0.27 28.49
C LYS A 4 -1.00 -1.58 29.08
N TRP A 5 -0.25 -2.28 29.91
CA TRP A 5 -0.70 -3.49 30.59
C TRP A 5 -1.89 -3.19 31.52
N SER A 6 -2.87 -4.08 31.51
CA SER A 6 -4.03 -4.06 32.41
C SER A 6 -4.39 -5.48 32.78
N ASP A 7 -4.39 -5.79 34.08
CA ASP A 7 -4.81 -7.11 34.59
C ASP A 7 -6.26 -7.43 34.23
N ALA A 8 -7.12 -6.41 34.20
CA ALA A 8 -8.52 -6.57 33.84
C ALA A 8 -8.66 -6.99 32.36
N ASP A 9 -7.88 -6.36 31.46
CA ASP A 9 -7.92 -6.69 30.04
C ASP A 9 -7.25 -8.03 29.77
N ALA A 10 -6.17 -8.38 30.44
CA ALA A 10 -5.54 -9.70 30.32
C ALA A 10 -6.50 -10.83 30.74
N LYS A 11 -7.21 -10.67 31.87
CA LYS A 11 -8.23 -11.61 32.35
C LYS A 11 -9.41 -11.70 31.38
N LYS A 12 -9.85 -10.57 30.85
CA LYS A 12 -10.92 -10.53 29.84
C LYS A 12 -10.51 -11.26 28.59
N PHE A 13 -9.30 -11.03 28.09
CA PHE A 13 -8.75 -11.74 26.93
C PHE A 13 -8.75 -13.26 27.15
N ALA A 14 -8.27 -13.72 28.31
CA ALA A 14 -8.29 -15.14 28.67
C ALA A 14 -9.74 -15.70 28.68
N ALA A 15 -10.68 -14.98 29.29
CA ALA A 15 -12.08 -15.37 29.35
C ALA A 15 -12.77 -15.42 27.97
N ASP A 16 -12.48 -14.45 27.08
CA ASP A 16 -13.05 -14.35 25.73
C ASP A 16 -12.58 -15.48 24.79
N TYR A 17 -11.38 -16.03 25.03
CA TYR A 17 -10.81 -17.09 24.21
C TYR A 17 -10.94 -18.51 24.82
N ALA A 18 -11.17 -18.64 26.11
CA ALA A 18 -11.37 -19.95 26.77
C ALA A 18 -12.48 -20.80 26.12
N PRO A 19 -13.66 -20.25 25.76
CA PRO A 19 -14.71 -21.01 25.08
C PRO A 19 -14.33 -21.51 23.68
N LYS A 20 -13.26 -20.92 23.09
CA LYS A 20 -12.72 -21.32 21.78
C LYS A 20 -11.59 -22.38 21.90
N GLY A 21 -11.36 -22.91 23.09
CA GLY A 21 -10.33 -23.92 23.36
C GLY A 21 -8.90 -23.36 23.44
N VAL A 22 -8.73 -22.05 23.58
CA VAL A 22 -7.42 -21.41 23.76
C VAL A 22 -7.08 -21.41 25.24
N ASN A 23 -5.89 -21.90 25.59
CA ASN A 23 -5.42 -21.86 26.98
C ASN A 23 -5.07 -20.42 27.41
N GLU A 24 -5.03 -20.18 28.71
CA GLU A 24 -4.76 -18.87 29.30
C GLU A 24 -3.42 -18.30 28.86
N ASP A 25 -2.37 -19.09 28.85
CA ASP A 25 -1.03 -18.66 28.44
C ASP A 25 -1.02 -18.08 27.02
N LEU A 26 -1.65 -18.75 26.06
CA LEU A 26 -1.73 -18.30 24.67
C LEU A 26 -2.64 -17.07 24.52
N ALA A 27 -3.74 -17.02 25.28
CA ALA A 27 -4.64 -15.86 25.28
C ALA A 27 -3.95 -14.59 25.79
N VAL A 28 -3.26 -14.68 26.94
CA VAL A 28 -2.50 -13.55 27.51
C VAL A 28 -1.30 -13.20 26.64
N ARG A 29 -0.63 -14.19 26.01
CA ARG A 29 0.41 -13.95 25.01
C ARG A 29 -0.11 -13.15 23.81
N THR A 30 -1.28 -13.50 23.30
CA THR A 30 -1.92 -12.76 22.21
C THR A 30 -2.21 -11.31 22.61
N TYR A 31 -2.68 -11.08 23.83
CA TYR A 31 -2.91 -9.74 24.37
C TYR A 31 -1.62 -8.89 24.38
N THR A 32 -0.53 -9.39 24.96
CA THR A 32 0.72 -8.64 25.03
C THR A 32 1.37 -8.47 23.65
N THR A 33 1.21 -9.44 22.75
CA THR A 33 1.65 -9.29 21.35
C THR A 33 0.97 -8.09 20.68
N ARG A 34 -0.35 -7.94 20.88
CA ARG A 34 -1.08 -6.78 20.33
C ARG A 34 -0.66 -5.47 20.98
N LEU A 35 -0.38 -5.45 22.29
CA LEU A 35 0.12 -4.24 22.95
C LEU A 35 1.44 -3.75 22.33
N LEU A 36 2.35 -4.67 22.00
CA LEU A 36 3.61 -4.34 21.30
C LEU A 36 3.36 -3.94 19.85
N GLY A 37 2.55 -4.70 19.13
CA GLY A 37 2.28 -4.50 17.71
C GLY A 37 1.46 -3.25 17.37
N CYS A 38 0.68 -2.73 18.32
CA CYS A 38 -0.08 -1.49 18.13
C CYS A 38 0.74 -0.20 18.29
N ASP A 39 2.04 -0.31 18.59
CA ASP A 39 2.93 0.85 18.70
C ASP A 39 4.00 0.80 17.59
N PRO A 40 3.91 1.69 16.58
CA PRO A 40 4.86 1.70 15.45
C PRO A 40 6.30 2.01 15.86
N LYS A 41 6.53 2.53 17.08
CA LYS A 41 7.89 2.70 17.63
C LYS A 41 8.49 1.39 18.16
N MET A 42 7.68 0.36 18.31
CA MET A 42 8.12 -0.97 18.76
C MET A 42 8.38 -1.89 17.58
N VAL A 43 7.43 -1.97 16.64
CA VAL A 43 7.53 -2.88 15.50
C VAL A 43 6.59 -2.45 14.37
N LEU A 44 6.95 -2.78 13.12
CA LEU A 44 6.16 -2.49 11.92
C LEU A 44 5.96 -3.75 11.07
N HIS A 45 4.79 -3.85 10.43
CA HIS A 45 4.49 -4.68 9.24
C HIS A 45 5.08 -6.10 9.23
N GLY A 46 4.79 -6.89 10.24
CA GLY A 46 5.22 -8.29 10.29
C GLY A 46 6.63 -8.52 10.82
N GLY A 47 7.36 -7.45 11.16
CA GLY A 47 8.60 -7.50 11.91
C GLY A 47 8.38 -7.97 13.34
N GLY A 48 9.47 -8.25 14.07
CA GLY A 48 9.43 -8.75 15.44
C GLY A 48 8.63 -10.04 15.61
N ASN A 49 8.63 -10.59 16.79
CA ASN A 49 7.84 -11.77 17.14
C ASN A 49 7.76 -11.96 18.66
N THR A 50 6.82 -12.79 19.07
CA THR A 50 6.60 -13.11 20.48
C THR A 50 6.26 -14.58 20.62
N SER A 51 6.58 -15.17 21.77
CA SER A 51 6.27 -16.58 22.03
C SER A 51 5.85 -16.85 23.47
N VAL A 52 5.20 -17.98 23.65
CA VAL A 52 4.96 -18.58 24.96
C VAL A 52 5.23 -20.09 24.90
N LYS A 53 5.94 -20.62 25.88
CA LYS A 53 6.07 -22.05 26.12
C LYS A 53 4.96 -22.51 27.04
N THR A 54 4.19 -23.49 26.60
CA THR A 54 3.01 -23.97 27.33
C THR A 54 2.74 -25.43 27.00
N VAL A 55 1.78 -26.02 27.68
CA VAL A 55 1.30 -27.38 27.41
C VAL A 55 -0.03 -27.30 26.69
N VAL A 56 -0.21 -28.09 25.65
CA VAL A 56 -1.47 -28.22 24.91
C VAL A 56 -1.79 -29.69 24.70
N LYS A 57 -3.08 -30.01 24.52
CA LYS A 57 -3.52 -31.35 24.14
C LYS A 57 -3.28 -31.58 22.64
N ASP A 58 -2.72 -32.75 22.30
CA ASP A 58 -2.66 -33.18 20.91
C ASP A 58 -3.99 -33.85 20.47
N GLN A 59 -4.00 -34.42 19.27
CA GLN A 59 -5.17 -35.07 18.68
C GLN A 59 -5.61 -36.35 19.44
N LEU A 60 -4.72 -36.94 20.25
CA LEU A 60 -5.01 -38.09 21.09
C LEU A 60 -5.42 -37.72 22.51
N GLY A 61 -5.40 -36.38 22.82
CA GLY A 61 -5.69 -35.85 24.14
C GLY A 61 -4.50 -35.90 25.10
N GLU A 62 -3.29 -36.22 24.60
CA GLU A 62 -2.06 -36.25 25.37
C GLU A 62 -1.48 -34.84 25.54
N ASP A 63 -0.82 -34.63 26.70
CA ASP A 63 -0.16 -33.36 26.98
C ASP A 63 1.16 -33.27 26.22
N VAL A 64 1.34 -32.18 25.47
CA VAL A 64 2.54 -31.91 24.66
C VAL A 64 3.11 -30.55 25.01
N ASP A 65 4.40 -30.52 25.35
CA ASP A 65 5.17 -29.29 25.51
C ASP A 65 5.38 -28.60 24.15
N VAL A 66 4.89 -27.39 24.03
CA VAL A 66 4.98 -26.60 22.81
C VAL A 66 5.53 -25.21 23.04
N ILE A 67 6.02 -24.61 21.97
CA ILE A 67 6.18 -23.17 21.85
C ILE A 67 5.12 -22.65 20.88
N CYS A 68 4.26 -21.77 21.36
CA CYS A 68 3.37 -20.99 20.51
C CYS A 68 4.09 -19.69 20.14
N ILE A 69 4.36 -19.49 18.86
CA ILE A 69 5.17 -18.37 18.37
C ILE A 69 4.52 -17.70 17.16
N LYS A 70 4.69 -16.39 17.04
CA LYS A 70 4.15 -15.62 15.92
C LYS A 70 4.50 -16.26 14.57
N GLY A 71 3.48 -16.44 13.73
CA GLY A 71 3.63 -16.90 12.36
C GLY A 71 4.38 -15.88 11.50
N SER A 72 5.17 -16.38 10.56
CA SER A 72 5.95 -15.56 9.63
C SER A 72 5.03 -14.61 8.83
N GLY A 73 5.35 -13.33 8.80
CA GLY A 73 4.62 -12.31 8.05
C GLY A 73 3.31 -11.82 8.70
N TRP A 74 2.87 -12.38 9.84
CA TRP A 74 1.71 -11.89 10.57
C TRP A 74 2.00 -10.56 11.27
N ASP A 75 1.01 -9.66 11.23
CA ASP A 75 1.08 -8.38 11.94
C ASP A 75 0.74 -8.56 13.42
N MET A 76 1.63 -8.10 14.31
CA MET A 76 1.47 -8.23 15.75
C MET A 76 0.28 -7.42 16.28
N GLY A 77 -0.03 -6.27 15.68
CA GLY A 77 -1.09 -5.37 16.17
C GLY A 77 -2.51 -5.94 16.06
N VAL A 78 -2.73 -6.88 15.14
CA VAL A 78 -4.03 -7.48 14.86
C VAL A 78 -4.03 -9.01 14.95
N ILE A 79 -2.97 -9.59 15.52
CA ILE A 79 -2.81 -11.05 15.59
C ILE A 79 -3.93 -11.71 16.43
N GLU A 80 -4.38 -12.87 15.99
CA GLU A 80 -5.28 -13.76 16.72
C GLU A 80 -4.49 -14.99 17.24
N PRO A 81 -5.00 -15.76 18.23
CA PRO A 81 -4.32 -16.97 18.71
C PRO A 81 -3.90 -17.94 17.59
N ALA A 82 -4.71 -18.06 16.52
CA ALA A 82 -4.39 -18.86 15.34
C ALA A 82 -3.13 -18.37 14.58
N GLY A 83 -2.75 -17.12 14.77
CA GLY A 83 -1.51 -16.55 14.24
C GLY A 83 -0.25 -16.88 15.05
N LEU A 84 -0.40 -17.64 16.15
CA LEU A 84 0.69 -18.14 17.00
C LEU A 84 0.73 -19.67 16.95
N PRO A 85 1.19 -20.28 15.84
CA PRO A 85 1.24 -21.73 15.69
C PRO A 85 2.02 -22.42 16.81
N ALA A 86 1.49 -23.58 17.24
CA ALA A 86 2.11 -24.43 18.25
C ALA A 86 3.10 -25.40 17.60
N VAL A 87 4.36 -25.35 18.01
CA VAL A 87 5.45 -26.23 17.55
C VAL A 87 5.97 -27.05 18.73
N ARG A 88 6.17 -28.36 18.56
CA ARG A 88 6.74 -29.23 19.60
C ARG A 88 8.10 -28.69 20.04
N LEU A 89 8.25 -28.44 21.34
CA LEU A 89 9.40 -27.71 21.89
C LEU A 89 10.66 -28.58 21.96
N GLU A 90 10.53 -29.81 22.43
CA GLU A 90 11.68 -30.68 22.67
C GLU A 90 12.48 -31.03 21.39
N PRO A 91 11.84 -31.35 20.25
CA PRO A 91 12.56 -31.51 18.98
C PRO A 91 13.36 -30.28 18.58
N LEU A 92 12.78 -29.05 18.74
CA LEU A 92 13.47 -27.80 18.40
C LEU A 92 14.74 -27.63 19.25
N ARG A 93 14.66 -27.86 20.57
CA ARG A 93 15.80 -27.73 21.49
C ARG A 93 16.97 -28.66 21.10
N LYS A 94 16.68 -29.85 20.57
CA LYS A 94 17.71 -30.81 20.10
C LYS A 94 18.55 -30.28 18.96
N LEU A 95 18.01 -29.38 18.13
CA LEU A 95 18.73 -28.76 17.02
C LEU A 95 19.95 -27.94 17.49
N ARG A 96 19.98 -27.48 18.73
CA ARG A 96 21.13 -26.74 19.29
C ARG A 96 22.43 -27.54 19.21
N LYS A 97 22.37 -28.89 19.15
CA LYS A 97 23.52 -29.79 19.04
C LYS A 97 24.16 -29.81 17.65
N LEU A 98 23.45 -29.31 16.64
CA LEU A 98 23.95 -29.26 15.26
C LEU A 98 24.96 -28.11 15.10
N ASP A 99 25.95 -28.30 14.24
CA ASP A 99 26.90 -27.24 13.88
C ASP A 99 26.32 -26.31 12.82
N LYS A 100 25.56 -26.85 11.87
CA LYS A 100 24.93 -26.11 10.75
C LYS A 100 23.57 -26.70 10.47
N LEU A 101 22.67 -25.83 9.98
CA LEU A 101 21.35 -26.20 9.47
C LEU A 101 21.02 -25.26 8.32
N SER A 102 20.56 -25.80 7.18
CA SER A 102 20.10 -24.98 6.07
C SER A 102 18.75 -24.35 6.38
N ASP A 103 18.41 -23.28 5.69
CA ASP A 103 17.12 -22.61 5.87
C ASP A 103 15.94 -23.50 5.45
N GLU A 104 16.12 -24.27 4.39
CA GLU A 104 15.13 -25.24 3.91
C GLU A 104 14.89 -26.33 4.95
N ASP A 105 15.97 -26.87 5.54
CA ASP A 105 15.86 -27.88 6.59
C ASP A 105 15.25 -27.29 7.86
N LEU A 106 15.60 -26.06 8.23
CA LEU A 106 15.02 -25.35 9.37
C LEU A 106 13.50 -25.20 9.21
N VAL A 107 13.04 -24.69 8.07
CA VAL A 107 11.60 -24.50 7.80
C VAL A 107 10.89 -25.86 7.75
N ASN A 108 11.48 -26.85 7.08
CA ASN A 108 10.91 -28.19 7.04
C ASN A 108 10.81 -28.80 8.45
N PHE A 109 11.85 -28.66 9.26
CA PHE A 109 11.87 -29.18 10.62
C PHE A 109 10.81 -28.52 11.51
N GLN A 110 10.64 -27.20 11.39
CA GLN A 110 9.56 -26.49 12.10
C GLN A 110 8.18 -27.00 11.66
N ARG A 111 7.97 -27.19 10.35
CA ARG A 111 6.68 -27.62 9.79
C ARG A 111 6.28 -29.04 10.21
N ILE A 112 7.21 -29.99 10.18
CA ILE A 112 6.91 -31.38 10.62
C ILE A 112 6.68 -31.50 12.13
N ASN A 113 7.05 -30.48 12.90
CA ASN A 113 6.82 -30.40 14.34
C ASN A 113 5.63 -29.50 14.72
N LEU A 114 4.89 -28.94 13.76
CA LEU A 114 3.59 -28.28 14.02
C LEU A 114 2.60 -29.30 14.58
N LEU A 115 1.79 -28.90 15.55
CA LEU A 115 0.67 -29.73 16.03
C LEU A 115 -0.48 -29.75 15.03
N ASP A 116 -0.70 -28.65 14.32
CA ASP A 116 -1.66 -28.51 13.25
C ASP A 116 -0.94 -28.11 11.98
N SER A 117 -0.90 -29.00 10.99
CA SER A 117 -0.20 -28.79 9.70
C SER A 117 -0.81 -27.67 8.84
N THR A 118 -2.03 -27.23 9.16
CA THR A 118 -2.74 -26.13 8.47
C THR A 118 -2.36 -24.75 9.05
N SER A 119 -1.67 -24.73 10.19
CA SER A 119 -1.19 -23.49 10.82
C SER A 119 -0.19 -22.73 9.92
N PRO A 120 -0.09 -21.41 10.08
CA PRO A 120 0.93 -20.63 9.38
C PRO A 120 2.34 -21.13 9.72
N ASN A 121 3.30 -20.89 8.81
CA ASN A 121 4.70 -21.18 9.11
C ASN A 121 5.15 -20.39 10.33
N PRO A 122 5.82 -21.02 11.31
CA PRO A 122 6.41 -20.31 12.44
C PRO A 122 7.45 -19.26 11.99
N SER A 123 7.72 -18.27 12.82
CA SER A 123 8.80 -17.31 12.58
C SER A 123 10.12 -18.02 12.30
N VAL A 124 10.93 -17.45 11.41
CA VAL A 124 12.31 -17.95 11.15
C VAL A 124 13.18 -17.91 12.43
N GLU A 125 12.80 -17.07 13.40
CA GLU A 125 13.50 -16.91 14.68
C GLU A 125 12.96 -17.83 15.79
N THR A 126 12.13 -18.81 15.47
CA THR A 126 11.57 -19.77 16.44
C THR A 126 12.64 -20.44 17.30
N LEU A 127 13.81 -20.75 16.72
CA LEU A 127 14.90 -21.40 17.48
C LEU A 127 15.52 -20.47 18.53
N LEU A 128 15.58 -19.15 18.30
CA LEU A 128 16.04 -18.19 19.31
C LEU A 128 15.18 -18.29 20.56
N HIS A 129 13.85 -18.31 20.36
CA HIS A 129 12.90 -18.45 21.46
C HIS A 129 12.94 -19.84 22.11
N ALA A 130 13.10 -20.90 21.32
CA ALA A 130 13.13 -22.29 21.82
C ALA A 130 14.37 -22.59 22.68
N PHE A 131 15.53 -21.99 22.35
CA PHE A 131 16.80 -22.21 23.06
C PHE A 131 16.90 -21.46 24.38
N LEU A 132 16.21 -20.32 24.52
CA LEU A 132 16.12 -19.58 25.76
C LEU A 132 15.17 -20.30 26.75
N PRO A 133 15.45 -20.33 28.07
CA PRO A 133 14.66 -21.13 29.02
C PRO A 133 13.31 -20.53 29.40
N HIS A 134 13.15 -19.21 29.32
CA HIS A 134 11.99 -18.47 29.85
C HIS A 134 10.68 -18.83 29.12
N LYS A 135 9.58 -18.72 29.86
CA LYS A 135 8.24 -19.04 29.39
C LYS A 135 7.74 -18.06 28.33
N PHE A 136 7.83 -16.76 28.60
CA PHE A 136 7.41 -15.67 27.72
C PHE A 136 8.62 -14.94 27.17
N ILE A 137 8.64 -14.71 25.85
CA ILE A 137 9.73 -14.01 25.16
C ILE A 137 9.14 -13.06 24.15
N ASP A 138 9.58 -11.80 24.20
CA ASP A 138 9.23 -10.72 23.29
C ASP A 138 10.44 -10.31 22.46
N HIS A 139 10.25 -10.04 21.18
CA HIS A 139 11.25 -9.48 20.27
C HIS A 139 10.64 -8.37 19.44
N VAL A 140 11.26 -7.20 19.46
CA VAL A 140 10.84 -6.03 18.70
C VAL A 140 12.02 -5.28 18.11
N HIS A 141 11.74 -4.47 17.07
CA HIS A 141 12.70 -3.60 16.40
C HIS A 141 12.45 -2.15 16.83
N SER A 142 12.59 -1.88 18.12
CA SER A 142 12.26 -0.58 18.70
C SER A 142 13.11 0.54 18.10
N THR A 143 12.46 1.63 17.64
CA THR A 143 13.10 2.83 17.10
C THR A 143 14.21 3.37 18.01
N ALA A 144 13.94 3.47 19.31
CA ALA A 144 14.91 4.00 20.26
C ALA A 144 16.12 3.08 20.46
N VAL A 145 15.89 1.76 20.51
CA VAL A 145 16.97 0.77 20.64
C VAL A 145 17.83 0.74 19.38
N LEU A 146 17.20 0.79 18.19
CA LEU A 146 17.93 0.85 16.93
C LEU A 146 18.80 2.11 16.84
N ALA A 147 18.29 3.28 17.24
CA ALA A 147 19.08 4.51 17.26
C ALA A 147 20.33 4.43 18.15
N LEU A 148 20.31 3.62 19.22
CA LEU A 148 21.50 3.34 20.05
C LEU A 148 22.44 2.33 19.40
N THR A 149 21.89 1.29 18.73
CA THR A 149 22.68 0.17 18.23
C THR A 149 23.23 0.39 16.83
N ASP A 150 22.65 1.33 16.08
CA ASP A 150 23.08 1.71 14.73
C ASP A 150 24.13 2.82 14.79
N GLN A 151 25.14 2.61 15.62
CA GLN A 151 26.25 3.53 15.90
C GLN A 151 27.59 2.79 15.93
N PRO A 152 28.73 3.49 15.70
CA PRO A 152 30.05 2.88 15.82
C PRO A 152 30.34 2.31 17.20
N ASP A 153 29.93 3.04 18.25
CA ASP A 153 30.21 2.71 19.65
C ASP A 153 29.04 1.97 20.32
N ASN A 154 28.25 1.23 19.55
CA ASN A 154 27.02 0.59 20.00
C ASN A 154 27.19 -0.29 21.25
N LYS A 155 28.30 -1.03 21.38
CA LYS A 155 28.57 -1.86 22.56
C LYS A 155 28.73 -1.03 23.84
N ALA A 156 29.46 0.08 23.75
CA ALA A 156 29.65 0.99 24.86
C ALA A 156 28.34 1.67 25.27
N LEU A 157 27.53 2.07 24.28
CA LEU A 157 26.20 2.66 24.52
C LEU A 157 25.24 1.65 25.16
N VAL A 158 25.22 0.40 24.73
CA VAL A 158 24.41 -0.66 25.36
C VAL A 158 24.83 -0.85 26.83
N GLN A 159 26.13 -0.93 27.10
CA GLN A 159 26.64 -1.08 28.47
C GLN A 159 26.33 0.16 29.34
N GLU A 160 26.46 1.37 28.77
CA GLU A 160 26.11 2.62 29.46
C GLU A 160 24.64 2.65 29.89
N VAL A 161 23.73 2.28 28.98
CA VAL A 161 22.28 2.39 29.19
C VAL A 161 21.74 1.28 30.07
N TYR A 162 22.18 0.04 29.87
CA TYR A 162 21.52 -1.12 30.47
C TYR A 162 22.37 -1.84 31.55
N GLY A 163 23.67 -1.57 31.59
CA GLY A 163 24.58 -2.28 32.49
C GLY A 163 24.54 -3.78 32.29
N ASP A 164 24.59 -4.54 33.40
CA ASP A 164 24.61 -6.01 33.37
C ASP A 164 23.19 -6.64 33.24
N ARG A 165 22.14 -5.81 33.19
CA ARG A 165 20.76 -6.31 33.04
C ARG A 165 20.48 -6.84 31.63
N VAL A 166 21.23 -6.36 30.64
CA VAL A 166 21.08 -6.75 29.24
C VAL A 166 22.42 -7.18 28.67
N ALA A 167 22.46 -8.35 28.05
CA ALA A 167 23.61 -8.78 27.26
C ALA A 167 23.40 -8.41 25.79
N TYR A 168 24.48 -8.32 25.01
CA TYR A 168 24.38 -8.05 23.57
C TYR A 168 24.97 -9.14 22.71
N VAL A 169 24.39 -9.33 21.55
CA VAL A 169 24.83 -10.26 20.50
C VAL A 169 25.31 -9.42 19.32
N PRO A 170 26.56 -9.58 18.83
CA PRO A 170 27.01 -8.95 17.60
C PRO A 170 26.09 -9.28 16.44
N TYR A 171 26.00 -8.36 15.45
CA TYR A 171 25.20 -8.62 14.28
C TYR A 171 25.50 -10.00 13.67
N THR A 172 24.48 -10.77 13.45
CA THR A 172 24.51 -12.09 12.83
C THR A 172 23.26 -12.22 11.97
N ILE A 173 23.40 -12.73 10.76
CA ILE A 173 22.26 -12.95 9.84
C ILE A 173 21.20 -13.80 10.56
N PRO A 174 19.90 -13.41 10.50
CA PRO A 174 18.80 -14.16 11.08
C PRO A 174 18.78 -15.62 10.61
N GLY A 175 18.36 -16.53 11.49
CA GLY A 175 18.30 -17.97 11.22
C GLY A 175 19.06 -18.81 12.24
N PHE A 176 19.54 -19.98 11.84
CA PHE A 176 20.14 -20.95 12.75
C PHE A 176 21.41 -20.42 13.45
N ALA A 177 22.28 -19.72 12.72
CA ALA A 177 23.51 -19.15 13.28
C ALA A 177 23.23 -18.12 14.39
N LEU A 178 22.24 -17.24 14.16
CA LEU A 178 21.82 -16.26 15.17
C LEU A 178 21.23 -16.96 16.41
N ALA A 179 20.43 -18.01 16.22
CA ALA A 179 19.85 -18.76 17.34
C ALA A 179 20.93 -19.37 18.24
N LYS A 180 22.00 -19.92 17.66
CA LYS A 180 23.17 -20.41 18.42
C LYS A 180 23.90 -19.30 19.13
N ALA A 181 24.20 -18.20 18.44
CA ALA A 181 24.90 -17.04 19.01
C ALA A 181 24.13 -16.46 20.22
N VAL A 182 22.82 -16.34 20.11
CA VAL A 182 21.94 -15.91 21.21
C VAL A 182 22.02 -16.85 22.41
N ALA A 183 21.91 -18.16 22.17
CA ALA A 183 21.99 -19.15 23.23
C ALA A 183 23.36 -19.16 23.94
N ASP A 184 24.45 -19.01 23.17
CA ASP A 184 25.83 -19.00 23.71
C ASP A 184 26.12 -17.73 24.52
N VAL A 185 25.54 -16.59 24.11
CA VAL A 185 25.61 -15.34 24.90
C VAL A 185 24.79 -15.46 26.17
N PHE A 186 23.57 -16.04 26.11
CA PHE A 186 22.73 -16.22 27.28
C PHE A 186 23.36 -17.19 28.30
N ASP A 187 24.03 -18.27 27.87
CA ASP A 187 24.74 -19.20 28.78
C ASP A 187 25.84 -18.48 29.58
N LYS A 188 26.46 -17.45 28.99
CA LYS A 188 27.48 -16.62 29.67
C LYS A 188 26.87 -15.56 30.58
N HIS A 189 25.62 -15.15 30.30
CA HIS A 189 24.89 -14.10 31.01
C HIS A 189 23.50 -14.61 31.47
N PRO A 190 23.42 -15.69 32.28
CA PRO A 190 22.15 -16.35 32.60
C PRO A 190 21.20 -15.53 33.46
N LYS A 191 21.67 -14.40 33.99
CA LYS A 191 20.86 -13.44 34.76
C LYS A 191 20.34 -12.27 33.92
N ALA A 192 20.67 -12.22 32.62
CA ALA A 192 20.20 -11.16 31.75
C ALA A 192 18.68 -11.20 31.63
N GLU A 193 18.05 -10.03 31.78
CA GLU A 193 16.60 -9.83 31.66
C GLU A 193 16.19 -9.55 30.21
N GLY A 194 17.17 -9.19 29.36
CA GLY A 194 17.01 -8.92 27.93
C GLY A 194 18.29 -9.17 27.15
N LEU A 195 18.16 -9.25 25.83
CA LEU A 195 19.26 -9.38 24.88
C LEU A 195 19.12 -8.33 23.79
N ILE A 196 20.16 -7.55 23.55
CA ILE A 196 20.25 -6.66 22.39
C ILE A 196 20.92 -7.40 21.26
N LEU A 197 20.24 -7.51 20.13
CA LEU A 197 20.85 -7.89 18.86
C LEU A 197 21.32 -6.59 18.19
N LEU A 198 22.64 -6.36 18.15
CA LEU A 198 23.19 -5.11 17.61
C LEU A 198 22.75 -4.93 16.14
N GLN A 199 22.26 -3.74 15.79
CA GLN A 199 21.76 -3.40 14.44
C GLN A 199 20.58 -4.29 13.96
N HIS A 200 19.77 -4.81 14.91
CA HIS A 200 18.63 -5.65 14.58
C HIS A 200 17.43 -5.36 15.51
N GLY A 201 17.59 -5.48 16.83
CA GLY A 201 16.48 -5.30 17.76
C GLY A 201 16.78 -5.74 19.18
N ILE A 202 15.71 -5.90 19.98
CA ILE A 202 15.79 -6.28 21.39
C ILE A 202 14.89 -7.47 21.70
N PHE A 203 15.38 -8.37 22.58
CA PHE A 203 14.62 -9.43 23.24
C PHE A 203 14.42 -9.12 24.70
N THR A 204 13.25 -9.43 25.24
CA THR A 204 13.00 -9.50 26.68
C THR A 204 12.36 -10.83 27.05
N MET A 205 12.56 -11.23 28.29
CA MET A 205 12.19 -12.55 28.77
C MET A 205 11.50 -12.45 30.13
N GLY A 206 10.57 -13.35 30.39
CA GLY A 206 9.86 -13.39 31.67
C GLY A 206 9.17 -14.74 31.93
N ASP A 207 8.86 -15.01 33.19
CA ASP A 207 8.07 -16.16 33.60
C ASP A 207 6.57 -15.90 33.43
N THR A 208 6.18 -14.63 33.36
CA THR A 208 4.82 -14.16 33.02
C THR A 208 4.85 -13.24 31.80
N ALA A 209 3.70 -13.14 31.11
CA ALA A 209 3.54 -12.24 29.97
C ALA A 209 3.73 -10.77 30.38
N GLU A 210 3.21 -10.38 31.55
CA GLU A 210 3.38 -9.05 32.13
C GLU A 210 4.85 -8.73 32.35
N GLN A 211 5.62 -9.66 32.94
CA GLN A 211 7.04 -9.43 33.25
C GLN A 211 7.85 -9.22 31.97
N SER A 212 7.66 -10.05 30.94
CA SER A 212 8.35 -9.91 29.65
C SER A 212 8.00 -8.58 28.98
N TYR A 213 6.68 -8.26 28.92
CA TYR A 213 6.20 -6.99 28.36
C TYR A 213 6.70 -5.77 29.13
N SER A 214 6.62 -5.79 30.47
CA SER A 214 7.04 -4.65 31.29
C SER A 214 8.54 -4.37 31.19
N ARG A 215 9.37 -5.41 31.12
CA ARG A 215 10.81 -5.29 30.82
C ARG A 215 11.06 -4.65 29.45
N MET A 216 10.28 -5.02 28.44
CA MET A 216 10.39 -4.41 27.12
C MET A 216 10.12 -2.91 27.18
N ILE A 217 9.02 -2.51 27.82
CA ILE A 217 8.67 -1.09 27.98
C ILE A 217 9.74 -0.34 28.78
N GLU A 218 10.25 -0.93 29.84
CA GLU A 218 11.32 -0.33 30.68
C GLU A 218 12.59 -0.10 29.84
N PHE A 219 13.10 -1.13 29.15
CA PHE A 219 14.35 -1.03 28.39
C PHE A 219 14.23 -0.07 27.20
N VAL A 220 13.09 -0.06 26.51
CA VAL A 220 12.85 0.94 25.46
C VAL A 220 12.78 2.36 26.05
N THR A 221 12.18 2.53 27.25
CA THR A 221 12.15 3.83 27.92
C THR A 221 13.55 4.31 28.30
N MET A 222 14.42 3.42 28.80
CA MET A 222 15.83 3.75 29.08
C MET A 222 16.55 4.25 27.81
N ALA A 223 16.33 3.60 26.67
CA ALA A 223 16.84 4.07 25.39
C ALA A 223 16.30 5.46 25.02
N GLU A 224 14.98 5.66 25.12
CA GLU A 224 14.34 6.96 24.83
C GLU A 224 14.91 8.08 25.73
N GLU A 225 15.19 7.81 26.99
CA GLU A 225 15.78 8.78 27.92
C GLU A 225 17.22 9.12 27.52
N ARG A 226 18.03 8.13 27.15
CA ARG A 226 19.39 8.36 26.66
C ARG A 226 19.43 9.23 25.41
N LEU A 227 18.50 9.00 24.46
CA LEU A 227 18.38 9.77 23.22
C LEU A 227 18.04 11.25 23.44
N LYS A 228 17.51 11.63 24.59
CA LYS A 228 17.21 13.04 24.92
C LYS A 228 18.44 13.83 25.34
N LEU A 229 19.52 13.16 25.67
CA LEU A 229 20.75 13.80 26.17
C LEU A 229 21.68 14.16 25.02
N GLN A 230 22.39 15.28 25.15
CA GLN A 230 23.52 15.68 24.27
C GLN A 230 23.24 15.59 22.76
N ARG A 231 22.16 16.20 22.29
CA ARG A 231 21.76 16.17 20.88
C ARG A 231 22.52 17.23 20.06
N LYS A 232 23.12 16.83 18.96
CA LYS A 232 23.63 17.73 17.92
C LYS A 232 22.45 18.28 17.11
N THR A 233 22.55 19.54 16.67
CA THR A 233 21.57 20.14 15.75
C THR A 233 21.96 19.89 14.32
N ALA A 234 21.05 19.37 13.50
CA ALA A 234 21.27 19.23 12.08
C ALA A 234 21.37 20.61 11.39
N VAL A 235 22.30 20.74 10.45
CA VAL A 235 22.43 21.94 9.61
C VAL A 235 21.50 21.77 8.40
N ALA A 236 20.67 22.77 8.14
CA ALA A 236 19.76 22.74 6.98
C ALA A 236 20.48 23.13 5.68
N ALA A 237 20.13 22.46 4.60
CA ALA A 237 20.55 22.83 3.25
C ALA A 237 19.83 24.09 2.77
N LYS A 238 20.44 24.80 1.81
CA LYS A 238 19.77 25.91 1.13
C LYS A 238 18.77 25.38 0.10
N LEU A 239 17.52 25.78 0.23
CA LEU A 239 16.44 25.41 -0.68
C LEU A 239 16.05 26.57 -1.61
N PRO A 240 15.40 26.30 -2.77
CA PRO A 240 14.76 27.32 -3.59
C PRO A 240 13.73 28.11 -2.77
N ALA A 241 13.59 29.40 -3.07
CA ALA A 241 12.63 30.27 -2.38
C ALA A 241 11.17 29.88 -2.66
N ASN A 242 10.89 29.45 -3.88
CA ASN A 242 9.56 29.03 -4.33
C ASN A 242 9.60 27.55 -4.72
N LEU A 243 8.99 26.70 -3.93
CA LEU A 243 8.86 25.27 -4.21
C LEU A 243 7.57 25.01 -5.00
N ALA A 244 7.62 24.06 -5.93
CA ALA A 244 6.45 23.55 -6.59
C ALA A 244 5.57 22.74 -5.59
N THR A 245 4.28 22.72 -5.86
CA THR A 245 3.31 22.04 -5.01
C THR A 245 3.31 20.52 -5.20
N LEU A 246 2.82 19.79 -4.21
CA LEU A 246 2.70 18.34 -4.27
C LEU A 246 1.94 17.83 -5.52
N PRO A 247 0.76 18.39 -5.91
CA PRO A 247 0.06 17.97 -7.12
C PRO A 247 0.84 18.21 -8.43
N GLU A 248 1.73 19.18 -8.47
CA GLU A 248 2.56 19.45 -9.65
C GLU A 248 3.69 18.44 -9.80
N ILE A 249 4.27 17.96 -8.70
CA ILE A 249 5.48 17.09 -8.74
C ILE A 249 5.17 15.60 -8.71
N ALA A 250 4.10 15.18 -8.04
CA ALA A 250 3.82 13.76 -7.82
C ALA A 250 3.61 12.96 -9.11
N PRO A 251 2.93 13.48 -10.17
CA PRO A 251 2.84 12.78 -11.45
C PRO A 251 4.19 12.55 -12.12
N ILE A 252 5.08 13.52 -12.04
CA ILE A 252 6.45 13.43 -12.59
C ILE A 252 7.23 12.32 -11.88
N LEU A 253 7.18 12.31 -10.55
CA LEU A 253 7.82 11.26 -9.72
C LEU A 253 7.26 9.88 -10.06
N ARG A 254 5.93 9.76 -10.15
CA ARG A 254 5.27 8.50 -10.50
C ARG A 254 5.67 8.01 -11.89
N GLY A 255 5.81 8.92 -12.83
CA GLY A 255 6.27 8.65 -14.19
C GLY A 255 7.72 8.15 -14.25
N ALA A 256 8.57 8.72 -13.42
CA ALA A 256 9.99 8.35 -13.36
C ALA A 256 10.23 6.95 -12.79
N VAL A 257 9.37 6.49 -11.86
CA VAL A 257 9.49 5.15 -11.26
C VAL A 257 8.65 4.07 -11.97
N ALA A 258 8.11 4.36 -13.15
CA ALA A 258 7.45 3.36 -13.99
C ALA A 258 8.47 2.60 -14.84
N ILE A 259 8.37 1.27 -14.87
CA ILE A 259 9.25 0.38 -15.65
C ILE A 259 8.51 -0.29 -16.80
N GLU A 260 9.29 -1.00 -17.62
CA GLU A 260 8.75 -1.78 -18.74
C GLU A 260 7.86 -0.93 -19.66
N LYS A 261 8.22 0.35 -19.85
CA LYS A 261 7.52 1.23 -20.80
C LYS A 261 7.68 0.67 -22.19
N ASN A 262 6.59 0.19 -22.78
CA ASN A 262 6.57 -0.36 -24.13
C ASN A 262 5.65 0.48 -25.01
N ALA A 263 6.24 1.39 -25.79
CA ALA A 263 5.50 2.28 -26.67
C ALA A 263 4.71 1.51 -27.75
N MET A 264 5.26 0.40 -28.25
CA MET A 264 4.58 -0.45 -29.24
C MET A 264 3.35 -1.16 -28.66
N ALA A 265 3.42 -1.58 -27.39
CA ALA A 265 2.30 -2.19 -26.70
C ALA A 265 1.33 -1.14 -26.10
N GLY A 266 1.79 0.08 -25.87
CA GLY A 266 1.05 1.11 -25.14
C GLY A 266 0.89 0.76 -23.65
N THR A 267 1.90 0.10 -23.08
CA THR A 267 1.87 -0.38 -21.69
C THR A 267 3.05 0.14 -20.89
N ALA A 268 2.84 0.29 -19.60
CA ALA A 268 3.89 0.58 -18.60
C ALA A 268 3.52 -0.13 -17.31
N LYS A 269 4.51 -0.65 -16.60
CA LYS A 269 4.34 -1.18 -15.25
C LYS A 269 4.48 -0.01 -14.27
N ARG A 270 3.34 0.47 -13.84
CA ARG A 270 3.19 1.67 -13.01
C ARG A 270 3.41 1.35 -11.54
N GLN A 271 3.61 2.38 -10.73
CA GLN A 271 3.67 2.28 -9.28
C GLN A 271 2.64 3.22 -8.64
N ILE A 272 2.27 2.94 -7.41
CA ILE A 272 1.48 3.83 -6.55
C ILE A 272 2.43 4.51 -5.60
N LEU A 273 2.20 5.80 -5.34
CA LEU A 273 2.98 6.58 -4.39
C LEU A 273 2.15 6.89 -3.14
N ASP A 274 2.77 6.84 -1.97
CA ASP A 274 2.21 7.30 -0.69
C ASP A 274 3.08 8.45 -0.16
N PHE A 275 2.50 9.63 -0.04
CA PHE A 275 3.22 10.84 0.38
C PHE A 275 3.18 11.02 1.89
N ARG A 276 4.35 11.33 2.48
CA ARG A 276 4.52 11.65 3.90
C ARG A 276 5.27 12.95 4.09
N THR A 277 4.77 13.78 5.02
CA THR A 277 5.43 14.99 5.46
C THR A 277 5.02 15.31 6.89
N ASN A 278 5.98 15.69 7.70
CA ASN A 278 5.81 16.22 9.05
C ASN A 278 7.09 17.00 9.40
N PRO A 279 7.16 17.71 10.53
CA PRO A 279 8.36 18.48 10.90
C PRO A 279 9.65 17.64 10.97
N GLN A 280 9.58 16.37 11.40
CA GLN A 280 10.74 15.48 11.48
C GLN A 280 11.21 15.05 10.09
N ILE A 281 10.28 14.65 9.23
CA ILE A 281 10.59 14.30 7.83
C ILE A 281 11.20 15.51 7.12
N LEU A 282 10.62 16.71 7.28
CA LEU A 282 11.16 17.93 6.67
C LEU A 282 12.55 18.27 7.19
N ALA A 283 12.79 18.15 8.50
CA ALA A 283 14.12 18.36 9.06
C ALA A 283 15.14 17.36 8.47
N TYR A 284 14.75 16.10 8.28
CA TYR A 284 15.58 15.06 7.70
C TYR A 284 15.88 15.32 6.22
N VAL A 285 14.86 15.51 5.38
CA VAL A 285 15.08 15.70 3.93
C VAL A 285 15.76 17.02 3.58
N ASN A 286 15.70 17.99 4.47
CA ASN A 286 16.33 19.30 4.30
C ASN A 286 17.75 19.39 4.92
N GLY A 287 18.26 18.32 5.49
CA GLY A 287 19.59 18.32 6.10
C GLY A 287 20.70 18.46 5.04
N ALA A 288 21.74 19.28 5.36
CA ALA A 288 22.86 19.52 4.46
C ALA A 288 23.65 18.24 4.11
N GLU A 289 23.62 17.24 5.01
CA GLU A 289 24.28 15.95 4.82
C GLU A 289 23.34 14.81 4.41
N LEU A 290 22.16 15.14 3.86
CA LEU A 290 21.17 14.15 3.42
C LEU A 290 21.78 13.03 2.58
N SER A 291 22.64 13.38 1.62
CA SER A 291 23.34 12.42 0.75
C SER A 291 24.34 11.52 1.48
N ARG A 292 24.74 11.86 2.71
CA ARG A 292 25.59 11.01 3.54
C ARG A 292 24.72 10.05 4.35
N TYR A 293 23.95 10.56 5.29
CA TYR A 293 23.28 9.70 6.28
C TYR A 293 22.13 8.87 5.71
N SER A 294 21.44 9.32 4.67
CA SER A 294 20.35 8.56 4.07
C SER A 294 20.82 7.43 3.14
N GLN A 295 22.12 7.38 2.81
CA GLN A 295 22.69 6.44 1.84
C GLN A 295 23.57 5.35 2.49
N VAL A 296 23.53 5.23 3.82
CA VAL A 296 24.33 4.26 4.58
C VAL A 296 23.71 2.85 4.51
N GLY A 297 22.39 2.74 4.59
CA GLY A 297 21.66 1.46 4.56
C GLY A 297 20.42 1.48 5.44
N VAL A 298 19.83 0.31 5.65
CA VAL A 298 18.61 0.13 6.46
C VAL A 298 18.91 0.12 7.96
N VAL A 299 17.91 0.49 8.75
CA VAL A 299 18.01 0.54 10.23
C VAL A 299 17.81 -0.84 10.88
N THR A 300 17.20 -1.77 10.18
CA THR A 300 17.04 -3.17 10.59
C THR A 300 16.94 -4.07 9.36
N PRO A 301 17.46 -5.31 9.41
CA PRO A 301 17.64 -6.13 8.21
C PRO A 301 16.37 -6.40 7.43
N ASP A 302 15.25 -6.67 8.09
CA ASP A 302 13.97 -7.03 7.45
C ASP A 302 13.33 -5.87 6.65
N HIS A 303 13.80 -4.63 6.83
CA HIS A 303 13.33 -3.49 6.04
C HIS A 303 13.79 -3.55 4.56
N THR A 304 14.91 -4.22 4.26
CA THR A 304 15.48 -4.28 2.89
C THR A 304 14.48 -4.77 1.84
N ILE A 305 13.65 -5.76 2.19
CA ILE A 305 12.67 -6.34 1.26
C ILE A 305 11.54 -5.37 0.90
N ARG A 306 11.33 -4.31 1.69
CA ARG A 306 10.24 -3.33 1.53
C ARG A 306 10.71 -1.99 0.98
N THR A 307 11.90 -1.52 1.42
CA THR A 307 12.40 -0.17 1.10
C THR A 307 13.63 -0.17 0.20
N LYS A 308 14.18 -1.32 -0.13
CA LYS A 308 15.55 -1.44 -0.65
C LYS A 308 16.57 -0.92 0.39
N ASN A 309 17.84 -0.93 0.03
CA ASN A 309 18.89 -0.50 0.96
C ASN A 309 18.97 1.01 1.12
N TRP A 310 18.53 1.76 0.11
CA TRP A 310 18.63 3.22 0.07
C TRP A 310 17.38 3.85 -0.53
N PRO A 311 17.02 5.07 -0.14
CA PRO A 311 16.08 5.90 -0.90
C PRO A 311 16.78 6.52 -2.12
N VAL A 312 16.00 6.91 -3.15
CA VAL A 312 16.46 7.86 -4.15
C VAL A 312 16.26 9.28 -3.64
N ILE A 313 17.25 10.15 -3.84
CA ILE A 313 17.16 11.57 -3.54
C ILE A 313 16.98 12.30 -4.86
N VAL A 314 15.95 13.13 -4.97
CA VAL A 314 15.74 14.02 -6.11
C VAL A 314 16.00 15.47 -5.70
N PRO A 315 16.35 16.38 -6.63
CA PRO A 315 16.54 17.79 -6.31
C PRO A 315 15.25 18.44 -5.75
N ALA A 316 15.40 19.52 -4.99
CA ALA A 316 14.26 20.32 -4.56
C ALA A 316 13.50 20.90 -5.78
N PRO A 317 12.18 20.77 -5.86
CA PRO A 317 11.39 21.20 -7.02
C PRO A 317 11.17 22.72 -6.98
N GLU A 318 11.73 23.47 -7.92
CA GLU A 318 11.50 24.90 -8.06
C GLU A 318 10.27 25.17 -8.93
N ALA A 319 9.32 25.97 -8.42
CA ALA A 319 8.13 26.35 -9.16
C ALA A 319 8.49 27.06 -10.49
N GLY A 320 7.80 26.68 -11.56
CA GLY A 320 8.05 27.20 -12.91
C GLY A 320 9.23 26.57 -13.67
N LYS A 321 9.95 25.60 -13.06
CA LYS A 321 11.07 24.89 -13.71
C LYS A 321 10.86 23.38 -13.80
N LEU A 322 9.60 22.92 -13.82
CA LEU A 322 9.26 21.50 -13.73
C LEU A 322 9.76 20.65 -14.90
N ASP A 323 9.87 21.20 -16.12
CA ASP A 323 10.40 20.46 -17.28
C ASP A 323 11.88 20.09 -17.11
N ALA A 324 12.69 21.02 -16.55
CA ALA A 324 14.07 20.74 -16.22
C ALA A 324 14.17 19.78 -15.04
N TRP A 325 13.38 20.02 -14.00
CA TRP A 325 13.33 19.16 -12.81
C TRP A 325 12.91 17.73 -13.14
N ALA A 326 11.98 17.52 -14.07
CA ALA A 326 11.57 16.19 -14.52
C ALA A 326 12.75 15.39 -15.11
N LYS A 327 13.64 16.06 -15.87
CA LYS A 327 14.87 15.42 -16.40
C LYS A 327 15.81 15.03 -15.28
N ASP A 328 15.99 15.90 -14.28
CA ASP A 328 16.85 15.62 -13.13
C ASP A 328 16.29 14.45 -12.28
N VAL A 329 14.97 14.36 -12.12
CA VAL A 329 14.28 13.24 -11.45
C VAL A 329 14.55 11.92 -12.19
N HIS A 330 14.36 11.90 -13.51
CA HIS A 330 14.67 10.70 -14.31
C HIS A 330 16.13 10.30 -14.18
N ALA A 331 17.06 11.26 -14.27
CA ALA A 331 18.49 11.00 -14.12
C ALA A 331 18.83 10.43 -12.72
N ALA A 332 18.17 10.92 -11.66
CA ALA A 332 18.36 10.40 -10.31
C ALA A 332 17.85 8.95 -10.17
N VAL A 333 16.70 8.62 -10.76
CA VAL A 333 16.18 7.26 -10.77
C VAL A 333 17.08 6.33 -11.60
N ASP A 334 17.54 6.75 -12.78
CA ASP A 334 18.44 5.96 -13.61
C ASP A 334 19.77 5.70 -12.90
N ALA A 335 20.32 6.69 -12.19
CA ALA A 335 21.53 6.54 -11.38
C ALA A 335 21.31 5.54 -10.21
N PHE A 336 20.12 5.57 -9.58
CA PHE A 336 19.75 4.58 -8.56
C PHE A 336 19.72 3.17 -9.15
N VAL A 337 19.06 2.98 -10.29
CA VAL A 337 18.96 1.68 -10.99
C VAL A 337 20.35 1.15 -11.34
N ALA A 338 21.23 2.00 -11.90
CA ALA A 338 22.60 1.62 -12.22
C ALA A 338 23.40 1.21 -10.97
N ARG A 339 23.23 1.95 -9.84
CA ARG A 339 23.84 1.60 -8.55
C ARG A 339 23.32 0.25 -8.04
N TYR A 340 22.00 -0.01 -8.16
CA TYR A 340 21.40 -1.27 -7.71
C TYR A 340 21.90 -2.48 -8.53
N HIS A 341 22.02 -2.36 -9.85
CA HIS A 341 22.63 -3.40 -10.70
C HIS A 341 24.06 -3.71 -10.24
N LYS A 342 24.89 -2.67 -10.02
CA LYS A 342 26.25 -2.85 -9.53
C LYS A 342 26.29 -3.52 -8.14
N TYR A 343 25.43 -3.09 -7.24
CA TYR A 343 25.26 -3.71 -5.92
C TYR A 343 24.93 -5.20 -6.05
N PHE A 344 23.98 -5.54 -6.91
CA PHE A 344 23.61 -6.93 -7.16
C PHE A 344 24.78 -7.74 -7.72
N GLU A 345 25.43 -7.27 -8.76
CA GLU A 345 26.55 -7.97 -9.41
C GLU A 345 27.68 -8.27 -8.43
N VAL A 346 28.13 -7.24 -7.68
CA VAL A 346 29.27 -7.34 -6.76
C VAL A 346 28.96 -8.33 -5.62
N ASN A 347 27.79 -8.25 -5.03
CA ASN A 347 27.44 -9.08 -3.86
C ASN A 347 27.01 -10.50 -4.27
N ASN A 348 26.32 -10.65 -5.42
CA ASN A 348 26.00 -11.96 -5.96
C ASN A 348 27.25 -12.76 -6.36
N ALA A 349 28.31 -12.07 -6.78
CA ALA A 349 29.59 -12.72 -7.05
C ALA A 349 30.22 -13.34 -5.78
N LYS A 350 30.02 -12.71 -4.62
CA LYS A 350 30.53 -13.18 -3.31
C LYS A 350 29.62 -14.24 -2.68
N SER A 351 28.32 -14.20 -2.97
CA SER A 351 27.36 -15.12 -2.36
C SER A 351 27.60 -16.58 -2.78
N PRO A 352 27.54 -17.53 -1.84
CA PRO A 352 27.70 -18.94 -2.14
C PRO A 352 26.57 -19.50 -3.02
N VAL A 353 25.37 -18.90 -2.92
CA VAL A 353 24.19 -19.28 -3.70
C VAL A 353 23.85 -18.16 -4.66
N LYS A 354 23.93 -18.42 -5.98
CA LYS A 354 23.61 -17.40 -6.99
C LYS A 354 22.12 -17.07 -6.98
N LYS A 355 21.84 -15.80 -6.97
CA LYS A 355 20.50 -15.23 -6.92
C LYS A 355 20.11 -14.66 -8.29
N LYS A 356 18.81 -14.43 -8.48
CA LYS A 356 18.27 -13.67 -9.63
C LYS A 356 17.96 -12.26 -9.16
N GLU A 357 18.39 -11.26 -9.93
CA GLU A 357 18.16 -9.87 -9.61
C GLU A 357 16.66 -9.55 -9.48
N LEU A 358 16.33 -8.82 -8.42
CA LEU A 358 15.00 -8.28 -8.19
C LEU A 358 14.79 -7.00 -9.00
N ASP A 359 13.55 -6.53 -9.09
CA ASP A 359 13.21 -5.23 -9.65
C ASP A 359 14.11 -4.12 -9.07
N PRO A 360 14.88 -3.38 -9.91
CA PRO A 360 15.90 -2.45 -9.46
C PRO A 360 15.36 -1.07 -9.05
N LEU A 361 14.05 -0.80 -9.17
CA LEU A 361 13.49 0.52 -8.84
C LEU A 361 13.58 0.85 -7.35
N PRO A 362 13.71 2.13 -6.99
CA PRO A 362 13.61 2.59 -5.61
C PRO A 362 12.22 2.27 -5.02
N ARG A 363 12.15 2.20 -3.71
CA ARG A 363 10.90 2.07 -2.95
C ARG A 363 10.61 3.29 -2.08
N VAL A 364 11.56 4.20 -1.99
CA VAL A 364 11.44 5.46 -1.25
C VAL A 364 12.07 6.59 -2.07
N ILE A 365 11.36 7.72 -2.17
CA ILE A 365 11.88 8.97 -2.77
C ILE A 365 11.95 10.03 -1.69
N LEU A 366 13.09 10.67 -1.53
CA LEU A 366 13.28 11.84 -0.68
C LEU A 366 13.30 13.11 -1.53
N VAL A 367 12.45 14.07 -1.18
CA VAL A 367 12.29 15.34 -1.91
C VAL A 367 12.56 16.49 -0.94
N PRO A 368 13.78 17.10 -0.96
CA PRO A 368 14.08 18.27 -0.16
C PRO A 368 13.07 19.40 -0.35
N GLY A 369 12.63 19.98 0.74
CA GLY A 369 11.62 21.04 0.78
C GLY A 369 10.17 20.55 0.79
N VAL A 370 9.91 19.26 0.48
CA VAL A 370 8.54 18.73 0.33
C VAL A 370 8.23 17.60 1.32
N GLY A 371 9.08 16.58 1.35
CA GLY A 371 8.86 15.38 2.15
C GLY A 371 9.40 14.11 1.52
N MET A 372 8.69 13.00 1.67
CA MET A 372 9.09 11.71 1.10
C MET A 372 7.89 10.95 0.53
N PHE A 373 8.19 9.97 -0.33
CA PHE A 373 7.19 9.06 -0.90
C PHE A 373 7.62 7.61 -0.70
N GLY A 374 6.69 6.78 -0.23
CA GLY A 374 6.76 5.33 -0.36
C GLY A 374 6.24 4.89 -1.72
N ILE A 375 6.81 3.83 -2.29
CA ILE A 375 6.48 3.30 -3.62
C ILE A 375 6.06 1.85 -3.49
N GLY A 376 4.94 1.50 -4.10
CA GLY A 376 4.43 0.14 -4.08
C GLY A 376 3.62 -0.24 -5.31
N ALA A 377 3.33 -1.54 -5.45
CA ALA A 377 2.45 -2.07 -6.49
C ALA A 377 0.98 -1.71 -6.23
N THR A 378 0.63 -1.56 -4.96
CA THR A 378 -0.70 -1.17 -4.47
C THR A 378 -0.56 0.01 -3.50
N ALA A 379 -1.66 0.68 -3.19
CA ALA A 379 -1.69 1.72 -2.16
C ALA A 379 -1.22 1.18 -0.80
N LYS A 380 -1.57 -0.07 -0.48
CA LYS A 380 -1.11 -0.73 0.75
C LYS A 380 0.41 -0.93 0.77
N ASP A 381 1.01 -1.39 -0.34
CA ASP A 381 2.46 -1.61 -0.40
C ASP A 381 3.23 -0.28 -0.35
N ALA A 382 2.70 0.76 -1.01
CA ALA A 382 3.26 2.11 -0.94
C ALA A 382 3.23 2.67 0.49
N ALA A 383 2.10 2.49 1.20
CA ALA A 383 1.97 2.90 2.60
C ALA A 383 2.94 2.12 3.51
N ILE A 384 3.11 0.81 3.31
CA ILE A 384 4.09 0.00 4.06
C ILE A 384 5.51 0.54 3.86
N ALA A 385 5.89 0.84 2.62
CA ALA A 385 7.20 1.41 2.33
C ALA A 385 7.37 2.81 2.97
N ALA A 386 6.32 3.63 2.97
CA ALA A 386 6.30 4.94 3.60
C ALA A 386 6.41 4.85 5.14
N ASP A 387 5.66 3.95 5.80
CA ASP A 387 5.72 3.74 7.25
C ASP A 387 7.12 3.30 7.70
N ILE A 388 7.73 2.38 6.96
CA ILE A 388 9.09 1.91 7.24
C ILE A 388 10.11 3.04 7.01
N ALA A 389 9.95 3.84 5.95
CA ALA A 389 10.82 4.98 5.69
C ALA A 389 10.68 6.06 6.76
N GLU A 390 9.47 6.32 7.27
CA GLU A 390 9.24 7.26 8.37
C GLU A 390 9.90 6.78 9.69
N ASN A 391 9.85 5.48 9.96
CA ASN A 391 10.59 4.88 11.07
C ASN A 391 12.10 5.05 10.88
N ALA A 392 12.63 4.78 9.68
CA ALA A 392 14.05 4.98 9.38
C ALA A 392 14.48 6.45 9.55
N VAL A 393 13.64 7.41 9.15
CA VAL A 393 13.88 8.85 9.41
C VAL A 393 14.05 9.11 10.90
N ALA A 394 13.20 8.52 11.75
CA ALA A 394 13.28 8.70 13.20
C ALA A 394 14.59 8.10 13.77
N VAL A 395 14.90 6.84 13.42
CA VAL A 395 16.12 6.16 13.89
C VAL A 395 17.37 6.91 13.45
N ILE A 396 17.48 7.24 12.15
CA ILE A 396 18.67 7.91 11.61
C ILE A 396 18.84 9.31 12.20
N THR A 397 17.74 10.07 12.35
CA THR A 397 17.79 11.40 12.97
C THR A 397 18.29 11.33 14.41
N ASP A 398 17.84 10.36 15.20
CA ASP A 398 18.27 10.20 16.58
C ASP A 398 19.72 9.69 16.67
N ALA A 399 20.11 8.75 15.80
CA ALA A 399 21.48 8.26 15.72
C ALA A 399 22.48 9.38 15.35
N GLU A 400 22.17 10.18 14.34
CA GLU A 400 22.98 11.33 13.90
C GLU A 400 23.03 12.45 14.96
N ALA A 401 21.96 12.64 15.72
CA ALA A 401 21.94 13.61 16.80
C ALA A 401 22.87 13.23 17.96
N MET A 402 23.15 11.94 18.17
CA MET A 402 24.06 11.45 19.21
C MET A 402 25.50 11.22 18.69
N GLY A 403 25.64 10.68 17.50
CA GLY A 403 26.92 10.23 16.95
C GLY A 403 26.95 10.26 15.44
N GLU A 404 27.05 9.07 14.84
CA GLU A 404 27.05 8.83 13.40
C GLU A 404 26.24 7.56 13.11
N TYR A 405 25.24 7.65 12.24
CA TYR A 405 24.45 6.51 11.86
C TYR A 405 25.28 5.47 11.09
N ARG A 406 25.16 4.21 11.48
CA ARG A 406 25.76 3.05 10.81
C ARG A 406 24.77 1.91 10.66
N SER A 407 24.67 1.40 9.45
CA SER A 407 23.92 0.18 9.11
C SER A 407 24.81 -1.06 9.15
N ILE A 408 24.21 -2.22 8.94
CA ILE A 408 24.91 -3.48 8.65
C ILE A 408 25.70 -3.37 7.35
N SER A 409 26.59 -4.34 7.08
CA SER A 409 27.38 -4.33 5.85
C SER A 409 26.51 -4.47 4.60
N GLU A 410 26.98 -3.94 3.46
CA GLU A 410 26.28 -4.05 2.18
C GLU A 410 26.06 -5.53 1.78
N PHE A 411 27.01 -6.41 2.09
CA PHE A 411 26.89 -7.83 1.84
C PHE A 411 25.82 -8.49 2.72
N ASP A 412 25.73 -8.11 4.00
CA ASP A 412 24.68 -8.60 4.90
C ASP A 412 23.29 -8.12 4.45
N MET A 413 23.17 -6.86 4.01
CA MET A 413 21.95 -6.33 3.40
C MET A 413 21.54 -7.16 2.18
N PHE A 414 22.50 -7.52 1.32
CA PHE A 414 22.27 -8.36 0.14
C PHE A 414 21.78 -9.76 0.52
N GLU A 415 22.43 -10.42 1.46
CA GLU A 415 22.03 -11.77 1.87
C GLU A 415 20.59 -11.78 2.44
N VAL A 416 20.20 -10.76 3.21
CA VAL A 416 18.83 -10.64 3.75
C VAL A 416 17.83 -10.24 2.66
N GLU A 417 18.14 -9.27 1.78
CA GLU A 417 17.25 -8.86 0.69
C GLU A 417 16.91 -10.02 -0.25
N TYR A 418 17.90 -10.87 -0.55
CA TYR A 418 17.76 -12.01 -1.45
C TYR A 418 17.49 -13.34 -0.72
N TRP A 419 17.25 -13.28 0.58
CA TRP A 419 16.91 -14.46 1.37
C TRP A 419 15.50 -14.95 1.04
N SER A 420 15.38 -16.23 0.65
CA SER A 420 14.11 -16.82 0.20
C SER A 420 13.00 -16.74 1.26
N LEU A 421 13.35 -16.85 2.54
CA LEU A 421 12.40 -16.78 3.66
C LEU A 421 11.90 -15.35 3.91
N GLU A 422 12.74 -14.34 3.71
CA GLU A 422 12.32 -12.95 3.75
C GLU A 422 11.46 -12.61 2.53
N GLN A 423 11.86 -12.99 1.33
CA GLN A 423 11.09 -12.78 0.11
C GLN A 423 9.70 -13.45 0.16
N ALA A 424 9.57 -14.58 0.85
CA ALA A 424 8.28 -15.26 1.04
C ALA A 424 7.25 -14.39 1.80
N LYS A 425 7.69 -13.47 2.65
CA LYS A 425 6.81 -12.51 3.37
C LYS A 425 6.08 -11.53 2.42
N LEU A 426 6.60 -11.30 1.21
CA LEU A 426 5.98 -10.43 0.20
C LEU A 426 4.77 -11.09 -0.47
N GLY A 427 4.64 -12.41 -0.36
CA GLY A 427 3.60 -13.20 -1.02
C GLY A 427 3.84 -13.33 -2.54
N LYS A 428 3.07 -14.23 -3.16
CA LYS A 428 2.98 -14.36 -4.61
C LYS A 428 1.55 -14.08 -5.00
N SER A 429 1.28 -12.98 -5.70
CA SER A 429 -0.02 -12.71 -6.31
C SER A 429 0.13 -12.61 -7.83
N ASN A 430 -0.76 -13.23 -8.58
CA ASN A 430 -0.90 -12.91 -10.00
C ASN A 430 -1.53 -11.52 -10.10
N GLU A 431 -0.82 -10.57 -10.72
CA GLU A 431 -1.36 -9.24 -10.96
C GLU A 431 -2.58 -9.34 -11.87
N LYS A 432 -3.65 -8.64 -11.49
CA LYS A 432 -4.88 -8.53 -12.28
C LYS A 432 -4.70 -7.53 -13.41
N SER A 433 -5.66 -7.49 -14.33
CA SER A 433 -5.58 -6.70 -15.57
C SER A 433 -5.39 -5.19 -15.36
N LEU A 434 -5.92 -4.63 -14.28
CA LEU A 434 -5.81 -3.22 -13.91
C LEU A 434 -4.95 -2.98 -12.65
N ALA A 435 -4.14 -3.98 -12.26
CA ALA A 435 -3.21 -3.80 -11.14
C ALA A 435 -2.26 -2.61 -11.39
N ARG A 436 -1.87 -1.90 -10.32
CA ARG A 436 -0.98 -0.73 -10.35
C ARG A 436 -1.58 0.52 -11.05
N GLN A 437 -2.87 0.50 -11.38
CA GLN A 437 -3.55 1.61 -12.04
C GLN A 437 -4.54 2.29 -11.10
N VAL A 438 -4.62 3.62 -11.22
CA VAL A 438 -5.58 4.46 -10.50
C VAL A 438 -6.74 4.80 -11.43
N ALA A 439 -7.95 4.39 -11.05
CA ALA A 439 -9.18 4.61 -11.81
C ALA A 439 -10.09 5.62 -11.09
N VAL A 440 -10.34 6.75 -11.74
CA VAL A 440 -11.19 7.85 -11.24
C VAL A 440 -12.55 7.77 -11.91
N ILE A 441 -13.64 7.67 -11.14
CA ILE A 441 -15.00 7.54 -11.66
C ILE A 441 -15.86 8.69 -11.14
N THR A 442 -16.37 9.55 -12.03
CA THR A 442 -17.33 10.61 -11.68
C THR A 442 -18.76 10.08 -11.63
N GLY A 443 -19.58 10.56 -10.70
CA GLY A 443 -20.91 10.00 -10.46
C GLY A 443 -20.82 8.55 -10.01
N GLY A 444 -19.80 8.22 -9.21
CA GLY A 444 -19.46 6.85 -8.82
C GLY A 444 -20.26 6.31 -7.63
N ALA A 445 -21.16 7.11 -7.04
CA ALA A 445 -21.96 6.72 -5.90
C ALA A 445 -23.12 5.77 -6.24
N SER A 446 -23.59 5.74 -7.50
CA SER A 446 -24.75 4.98 -7.90
C SER A 446 -24.71 4.49 -9.36
N GLY A 447 -25.66 3.65 -9.74
CA GLY A 447 -25.90 3.20 -11.12
C GLY A 447 -24.64 2.70 -11.83
N ILE A 448 -24.44 3.14 -13.07
CA ILE A 448 -23.30 2.75 -13.93
C ILE A 448 -21.96 3.07 -13.27
N GLY A 449 -21.84 4.26 -12.62
CA GLY A 449 -20.61 4.66 -11.96
C GLY A 449 -20.21 3.72 -10.83
N ALA A 450 -21.14 3.35 -9.94
CA ALA A 450 -20.87 2.42 -8.84
C ALA A 450 -20.56 0.99 -9.34
N ALA A 451 -21.27 0.51 -10.37
CA ALA A 451 -20.98 -0.77 -11.01
C ALA A 451 -19.57 -0.79 -11.63
N THR A 452 -19.20 0.31 -12.32
CA THR A 452 -17.86 0.47 -12.91
C THR A 452 -16.77 0.51 -11.84
N ALA A 453 -16.98 1.24 -10.76
CA ALA A 453 -16.05 1.28 -9.63
C ALA A 453 -15.81 -0.12 -9.05
N LYS A 454 -16.88 -0.91 -8.87
CA LYS A 454 -16.81 -2.29 -8.40
C LYS A 454 -16.07 -3.20 -9.39
N ALA A 455 -16.37 -3.10 -10.68
CA ALA A 455 -15.73 -3.91 -11.72
C ALA A 455 -14.22 -3.61 -11.82
N MET A 456 -13.81 -2.34 -11.83
CA MET A 456 -12.40 -1.95 -11.87
C MET A 456 -11.63 -2.36 -10.61
N ALA A 457 -12.24 -2.24 -9.42
CA ALA A 457 -11.65 -2.74 -8.17
C ALA A 457 -11.45 -4.27 -8.20
N LYS A 458 -12.40 -5.02 -8.77
CA LYS A 458 -12.28 -6.46 -8.97
C LYS A 458 -11.08 -6.81 -9.86
N GLU A 459 -10.78 -5.98 -10.85
CA GLU A 459 -9.63 -6.12 -11.75
C GLU A 459 -8.33 -5.54 -11.17
N GLY A 460 -8.33 -5.07 -9.93
CA GLY A 460 -7.13 -4.69 -9.18
C GLY A 460 -6.73 -3.23 -9.27
N ALA A 461 -7.57 -2.35 -9.81
CA ALA A 461 -7.33 -0.91 -9.80
C ALA A 461 -7.49 -0.32 -8.39
N GLU A 462 -6.69 0.70 -8.08
CA GLU A 462 -6.96 1.63 -6.98
C GLU A 462 -8.09 2.58 -7.45
N VAL A 463 -9.24 2.48 -6.80
CA VAL A 463 -10.46 3.15 -7.25
C VAL A 463 -10.69 4.46 -6.50
N VAL A 464 -11.05 5.49 -7.24
CA VAL A 464 -11.50 6.79 -6.72
C VAL A 464 -12.94 7.05 -7.15
N ILE A 465 -13.80 7.30 -6.19
CA ILE A 465 -15.20 7.69 -6.40
C ILE A 465 -15.33 9.19 -6.21
N LEU A 466 -15.63 9.89 -7.29
CA LEU A 466 -15.97 11.31 -7.27
C LEU A 466 -17.50 11.45 -7.37
N ASP A 467 -18.11 12.03 -6.36
CA ASP A 467 -19.55 12.28 -6.36
C ASP A 467 -19.88 13.51 -5.51
N ARG A 468 -20.96 14.21 -5.84
CA ARG A 468 -21.47 15.32 -5.03
C ARG A 468 -22.14 14.85 -3.74
N ASP A 469 -22.64 13.60 -3.72
CA ASP A 469 -23.23 12.95 -2.55
C ASP A 469 -22.17 12.10 -1.87
N LEU A 470 -21.47 12.70 -0.90
CA LEU A 470 -20.38 12.05 -0.15
C LEU A 470 -20.84 10.82 0.61
N GLU A 471 -22.05 10.82 1.19
CA GLU A 471 -22.53 9.69 1.98
C GLU A 471 -22.91 8.49 1.09
N ALA A 472 -23.57 8.74 -0.04
CA ALA A 472 -23.81 7.71 -1.04
C ALA A 472 -22.50 7.13 -1.60
N ALA A 473 -21.49 7.98 -1.84
CA ALA A 473 -20.18 7.56 -2.30
C ALA A 473 -19.44 6.67 -1.26
N LYS A 474 -19.51 7.04 0.02
CA LYS A 474 -18.97 6.20 1.11
C LYS A 474 -19.70 4.84 1.20
N ALA A 475 -21.02 4.83 1.01
CA ALA A 475 -21.80 3.59 0.98
C ALA A 475 -21.40 2.69 -0.22
N ALA A 476 -21.17 3.28 -1.39
CA ALA A 476 -20.67 2.55 -2.56
C ALA A 476 -19.25 1.99 -2.31
N ALA A 477 -18.35 2.78 -1.71
CA ALA A 477 -17.00 2.33 -1.36
C ALA A 477 -17.01 1.12 -0.39
N LYS A 478 -17.92 1.10 0.58
CA LYS A 478 -18.07 -0.06 1.49
C LYS A 478 -18.42 -1.35 0.75
N LYS A 479 -19.25 -1.27 -0.31
CA LYS A 479 -19.66 -2.43 -1.12
C LYS A 479 -18.50 -3.04 -1.94
N ILE A 480 -17.43 -2.27 -2.16
CA ILE A 480 -16.22 -2.74 -2.86
C ILE A 480 -15.04 -3.00 -1.91
N GLY A 481 -15.33 -3.25 -0.64
CA GLY A 481 -14.36 -3.62 0.38
C GLY A 481 -13.73 -2.42 1.13
N GLY A 482 -14.31 -1.22 1.02
CA GLY A 482 -13.91 -0.03 1.80
C GLY A 482 -12.54 0.56 1.44
N LYS A 483 -11.91 0.11 0.34
CA LYS A 483 -10.56 0.54 -0.06
C LYS A 483 -10.55 1.70 -1.06
N ALA A 484 -11.71 2.07 -1.62
CA ALA A 484 -11.79 3.18 -2.56
C ALA A 484 -11.59 4.53 -1.86
N LEU A 485 -10.83 5.42 -2.49
CA LEU A 485 -10.80 6.83 -2.10
C LEU A 485 -12.13 7.47 -2.50
N VAL A 486 -12.77 8.15 -1.56
CA VAL A 486 -14.01 8.89 -1.79
C VAL A 486 -13.70 10.38 -1.68
N VAL A 487 -14.08 11.14 -2.71
CA VAL A 487 -13.90 12.59 -2.74
C VAL A 487 -15.21 13.25 -3.16
N GLU A 488 -15.67 14.22 -2.37
CA GLU A 488 -16.80 15.06 -2.75
C GLU A 488 -16.40 15.93 -3.95
N CYS A 489 -17.20 15.86 -5.02
CA CYS A 489 -16.91 16.61 -6.25
C CYS A 489 -18.20 16.97 -6.99
N ASP A 490 -18.45 18.27 -7.12
CA ASP A 490 -19.40 18.79 -8.09
C ASP A 490 -18.66 19.02 -9.42
N VAL A 491 -18.91 18.17 -10.40
CA VAL A 491 -18.25 18.22 -11.71
C VAL A 491 -18.62 19.45 -12.53
N THR A 492 -19.67 20.19 -12.15
CA THR A 492 -20.05 21.46 -12.77
C THR A 492 -19.29 22.67 -12.22
N ASN A 493 -18.53 22.45 -11.12
CA ASN A 493 -17.71 23.48 -10.51
C ASN A 493 -16.23 23.24 -10.81
N PRO A 494 -15.54 24.07 -11.60
CA PRO A 494 -14.15 23.90 -11.97
C PRO A 494 -13.18 23.82 -10.78
N GLN A 495 -13.45 24.58 -9.70
CA GLN A 495 -12.62 24.57 -8.49
C GLN A 495 -12.78 23.22 -7.75
N SER A 496 -14.01 22.68 -7.67
CA SER A 496 -14.29 21.37 -7.09
C SER A 496 -13.58 20.26 -7.88
N VAL A 497 -13.64 20.30 -9.21
CA VAL A 497 -12.95 19.35 -10.08
C VAL A 497 -11.44 19.42 -9.83
N ARG A 498 -10.85 20.61 -9.86
CA ARG A 498 -9.41 20.78 -9.57
C ARG A 498 -9.01 20.20 -8.22
N ALA A 499 -9.73 20.59 -7.16
CA ALA A 499 -9.43 20.10 -5.80
C ALA A 499 -9.55 18.59 -5.69
N ALA A 500 -10.54 17.97 -6.37
CA ALA A 500 -10.70 16.52 -6.40
C ALA A 500 -9.51 15.83 -7.09
N PHE A 501 -9.05 16.33 -8.23
CA PHE A 501 -7.88 15.78 -8.92
C PHE A 501 -6.59 16.02 -8.14
N ASP A 502 -6.41 17.17 -7.51
CA ASP A 502 -5.27 17.44 -6.61
C ASP A 502 -5.25 16.45 -5.44
N LYS A 503 -6.42 16.09 -4.89
CA LYS A 503 -6.54 15.08 -3.84
C LYS A 503 -6.15 13.68 -4.34
N VAL A 504 -6.59 13.29 -5.53
CA VAL A 504 -6.22 12.01 -6.16
C VAL A 504 -4.70 11.89 -6.34
N VAL A 505 -4.11 12.93 -6.93
CA VAL A 505 -2.66 13.00 -7.19
C VAL A 505 -1.87 12.98 -5.88
N SER A 506 -2.31 13.72 -4.88
CA SER A 506 -1.66 13.75 -3.56
C SER A 506 -1.77 12.41 -2.83
N THR A 507 -2.78 11.58 -3.14
CA THR A 507 -2.99 10.29 -2.49
C THR A 507 -2.25 9.14 -3.18
N PHE A 508 -2.22 9.11 -4.51
CA PHE A 508 -1.69 7.98 -5.29
C PHE A 508 -0.51 8.35 -6.19
N GLY A 509 -0.12 9.61 -6.22
CA GLY A 509 0.92 10.12 -7.10
C GLY A 509 0.46 10.45 -8.52
N GLY A 510 -0.78 10.07 -8.91
CA GLY A 510 -1.28 10.30 -10.26
C GLY A 510 -2.52 9.48 -10.57
N LEU A 511 -2.85 9.32 -11.87
CA LEU A 511 -4.00 8.54 -12.31
C LEU A 511 -3.76 7.95 -13.71
N ASP A 512 -4.54 6.92 -14.08
CA ASP A 512 -4.35 6.17 -15.33
C ASP A 512 -5.63 6.01 -16.14
N ILE A 513 -6.78 5.92 -15.46
CA ILE A 513 -8.09 5.69 -16.05
C ILE A 513 -9.04 6.74 -15.48
N VAL A 514 -9.77 7.41 -16.36
CA VAL A 514 -10.87 8.31 -15.95
C VAL A 514 -12.15 7.86 -16.64
N VAL A 515 -13.17 7.57 -15.84
CA VAL A 515 -14.53 7.33 -16.32
C VAL A 515 -15.38 8.57 -16.02
N SER A 516 -15.55 9.38 -17.03
CA SER A 516 -16.41 10.56 -17.00
C SER A 516 -17.86 10.12 -17.21
N ASN A 517 -18.55 9.85 -16.09
CA ASN A 517 -19.87 9.23 -16.08
C ASN A 517 -20.98 10.12 -15.50
N ALA A 518 -20.68 11.08 -14.63
CA ALA A 518 -21.68 11.96 -14.03
C ALA A 518 -22.59 12.63 -15.10
N GLY A 519 -23.88 12.59 -14.89
CA GLY A 519 -24.84 13.16 -15.84
C GLY A 519 -26.27 13.13 -15.30
N ALA A 520 -27.16 13.89 -15.92
CA ALA A 520 -28.58 13.90 -15.66
C ALA A 520 -29.37 14.17 -16.95
N ALA A 521 -30.61 13.71 -17.03
CA ALA A 521 -31.45 13.87 -18.18
C ALA A 521 -32.53 14.95 -17.95
N TRP A 522 -32.58 15.90 -18.83
CA TRP A 522 -33.68 16.87 -18.94
C TRP A 522 -34.46 16.60 -20.22
N GLN A 523 -35.76 16.80 -20.16
CA GLN A 523 -36.68 16.63 -21.29
C GLN A 523 -37.33 17.98 -21.65
N GLY A 524 -37.76 18.10 -22.89
CA GLY A 524 -38.47 19.25 -23.40
C GLY A 524 -38.39 19.31 -24.92
N THR A 525 -39.48 19.74 -25.55
CA THR A 525 -39.54 19.98 -26.99
C THR A 525 -38.60 21.14 -27.35
N ILE A 526 -37.63 20.92 -28.24
CA ILE A 526 -36.50 21.84 -28.43
C ILE A 526 -36.89 23.25 -28.80
N GLY A 527 -38.02 23.46 -29.49
CA GLY A 527 -38.53 24.78 -29.80
C GLY A 527 -39.27 25.49 -28.65
N HIS A 528 -39.45 24.82 -27.51
CA HIS A 528 -40.22 25.33 -26.36
C HIS A 528 -39.52 25.15 -25.01
N VAL A 529 -38.41 24.41 -24.96
CA VAL A 529 -37.62 24.28 -23.74
C VAL A 529 -36.99 25.62 -23.38
N ASP A 530 -37.00 25.96 -22.10
CA ASP A 530 -36.38 27.19 -21.64
C ASP A 530 -34.84 27.15 -21.72
N ASP A 531 -34.24 28.32 -21.92
CA ASP A 531 -32.78 28.44 -22.05
C ASP A 531 -32.00 27.96 -20.81
N GLU A 532 -32.58 28.12 -19.62
CA GLU A 532 -31.94 27.72 -18.37
C GLU A 532 -31.79 26.20 -18.30
N THR A 533 -32.83 25.45 -18.61
CA THR A 533 -32.83 23.99 -18.67
C THR A 533 -31.79 23.49 -19.69
N LEU A 534 -31.75 24.10 -20.89
CA LEU A 534 -30.79 23.73 -21.91
C LEU A 534 -29.35 24.00 -21.45
N ARG A 535 -29.07 25.17 -20.86
CA ARG A 535 -27.75 25.52 -20.32
C ARG A 535 -27.32 24.59 -19.19
N LYS A 536 -28.19 24.29 -18.23
CA LYS A 536 -27.90 23.31 -17.15
C LYS A 536 -27.56 21.96 -17.70
N SER A 537 -28.23 21.50 -18.75
CA SER A 537 -27.94 20.24 -19.38
C SER A 537 -26.56 20.23 -20.08
N PHE A 538 -26.21 21.31 -20.80
CA PHE A 538 -24.89 21.45 -21.37
C PHE A 538 -23.80 21.54 -20.31
N GLU A 539 -24.04 22.22 -19.21
CA GLU A 539 -23.08 22.34 -18.11
C GLU A 539 -22.71 20.97 -17.55
N LEU A 540 -23.69 20.13 -17.24
CA LEU A 540 -23.42 18.82 -16.65
C LEU A 540 -23.03 17.76 -17.70
N ASN A 541 -23.69 17.72 -18.87
CA ASN A 541 -23.52 16.63 -19.84
C ASN A 541 -22.48 16.92 -20.93
N PHE A 542 -21.84 18.09 -20.92
CA PHE A 542 -20.75 18.46 -21.83
C PHE A 542 -19.59 19.15 -21.11
N TRP A 543 -19.81 20.34 -20.52
CA TRP A 543 -18.70 21.10 -19.91
C TRP A 543 -18.04 20.38 -18.75
N ALA A 544 -18.80 19.67 -17.93
CA ALA A 544 -18.27 18.85 -16.86
C ALA A 544 -17.38 17.72 -17.41
N HIS A 545 -17.78 17.06 -18.49
CA HIS A 545 -16.95 16.04 -19.15
C HIS A 545 -15.66 16.63 -19.71
N GLN A 546 -15.72 17.83 -20.30
CA GLN A 546 -14.56 18.56 -20.79
C GLN A 546 -13.60 18.93 -19.64
N ALA A 547 -14.11 19.47 -18.54
CA ALA A 547 -13.27 19.85 -17.39
C ALA A 547 -12.56 18.65 -16.78
N VAL A 548 -13.28 17.55 -16.55
CA VAL A 548 -12.74 16.28 -16.04
C VAL A 548 -11.64 15.73 -16.97
N ALA A 549 -11.91 15.67 -18.27
CA ALA A 549 -10.94 15.16 -19.25
C ALA A 549 -9.69 16.06 -19.36
N GLN A 550 -9.85 17.38 -19.29
CA GLN A 550 -8.74 18.32 -19.36
C GLN A 550 -7.77 18.17 -18.17
N HIS A 551 -8.29 18.08 -16.94
CA HIS A 551 -7.46 17.86 -15.75
C HIS A 551 -6.74 16.51 -15.82
N ALA A 552 -7.47 15.45 -16.18
CA ALA A 552 -6.88 14.13 -16.33
C ALA A 552 -5.75 14.10 -17.37
N THR A 553 -5.97 14.71 -18.54
CA THR A 553 -4.98 14.74 -19.63
C THR A 553 -3.68 15.40 -19.18
N ARG A 554 -3.75 16.54 -18.49
CA ARG A 554 -2.56 17.25 -17.97
C ARG A 554 -1.75 16.38 -17.00
N ILE A 555 -2.44 15.67 -16.10
CA ILE A 555 -1.79 14.75 -15.16
C ILE A 555 -1.16 13.57 -15.90
N MET A 556 -1.86 12.94 -16.84
CA MET A 556 -1.35 11.83 -17.65
C MET A 556 -0.14 12.24 -18.49
N GLN A 557 -0.14 13.46 -19.06
CA GLN A 557 1.01 14.00 -19.80
C GLN A 557 2.22 14.22 -18.89
N ALA A 558 2.03 14.85 -17.72
CA ALA A 558 3.11 15.02 -16.75
C ALA A 558 3.68 13.68 -16.26
N GLN A 559 2.85 12.65 -16.15
CA GLN A 559 3.22 11.29 -15.76
C GLN A 559 3.97 10.53 -16.87
N GLY A 560 3.58 10.72 -18.14
CA GLY A 560 4.23 10.08 -19.29
C GLY A 560 4.17 8.54 -19.30
N THR A 561 3.13 7.96 -18.71
CA THR A 561 2.92 6.50 -18.60
C THR A 561 1.67 6.00 -19.30
N TYR A 562 1.23 6.74 -20.31
CA TYR A 562 -0.01 6.49 -21.05
C TYR A 562 -1.26 6.71 -20.15
N GLY A 563 -2.46 6.58 -20.74
CA GLY A 563 -3.70 6.72 -20.00
C GLY A 563 -4.92 6.47 -20.86
N VAL A 564 -6.11 6.48 -20.24
CA VAL A 564 -7.36 6.37 -20.95
C VAL A 564 -8.47 7.22 -20.36
N LEU A 565 -9.15 7.96 -21.21
CA LEU A 565 -10.37 8.72 -20.95
C LEU A 565 -11.56 7.93 -21.47
N LEU A 566 -12.50 7.61 -20.61
CA LEU A 566 -13.70 6.85 -20.92
C LEU A 566 -14.92 7.70 -20.61
N PHE A 567 -15.82 7.83 -21.59
CA PHE A 567 -16.97 8.71 -21.47
C PHE A 567 -18.27 7.91 -21.50
N ASN A 568 -19.14 8.15 -20.52
CA ASN A 568 -20.50 7.63 -20.56
C ASN A 568 -21.36 8.56 -21.41
N THR A 569 -21.67 8.12 -22.61
CA THR A 569 -22.57 8.82 -23.52
C THR A 569 -23.98 8.18 -23.48
N SER A 570 -24.75 8.28 -24.53
CA SER A 570 -26.10 7.73 -24.56
C SER A 570 -26.49 7.44 -26.02
N LYS A 571 -27.44 6.55 -26.21
CA LYS A 571 -28.07 6.40 -27.52
C LYS A 571 -28.61 7.74 -28.06
N GLN A 572 -29.03 8.65 -27.17
CA GLN A 572 -29.52 9.97 -27.54
C GLN A 572 -28.47 10.85 -28.24
N ALA A 573 -27.19 10.47 -28.13
CA ALA A 573 -26.10 11.13 -28.85
C ALA A 573 -26.11 10.84 -30.36
N VAL A 574 -26.69 9.72 -30.78
CA VAL A 574 -26.70 9.25 -32.18
C VAL A 574 -28.08 9.07 -32.74
N ASN A 575 -29.08 8.76 -31.94
CA ASN A 575 -30.47 8.56 -32.35
C ASN A 575 -31.40 9.38 -31.43
N PRO A 576 -31.78 10.61 -31.83
CA PRO A 576 -32.56 11.50 -31.00
C PRO A 576 -33.97 10.94 -30.74
N GLY A 577 -34.38 10.98 -29.48
CA GLY A 577 -35.74 10.70 -29.06
C GLY A 577 -36.59 11.96 -29.02
N LYS A 578 -37.91 11.80 -29.21
CA LYS A 578 -38.86 12.89 -29.05
C LYS A 578 -38.75 13.49 -27.65
N ASP A 579 -38.68 14.81 -27.54
CA ASP A 579 -38.56 15.62 -26.31
C ASP A 579 -37.26 15.39 -25.52
N PHE A 580 -36.26 14.73 -26.10
CA PHE A 580 -34.93 14.50 -25.49
C PHE A 580 -33.83 15.42 -26.02
N GLY A 581 -34.17 16.45 -26.79
CA GLY A 581 -33.20 17.44 -27.31
C GLY A 581 -32.28 18.03 -26.25
N PRO A 582 -32.81 18.50 -25.10
CA PRO A 582 -31.97 19.04 -24.04
C PRO A 582 -30.90 18.09 -23.51
N TYR A 583 -31.15 16.77 -23.52
CA TYR A 583 -30.20 15.76 -23.12
C TYR A 583 -29.33 15.22 -24.29
N GLY A 584 -29.93 15.00 -25.45
CA GLY A 584 -29.27 14.43 -26.60
C GLY A 584 -28.19 15.34 -27.21
N LEU A 585 -28.45 16.65 -27.30
CA LEU A 585 -27.51 17.61 -27.88
C LEU A 585 -26.16 17.66 -27.14
N PRO A 586 -26.09 17.85 -25.81
CA PRO A 586 -24.80 17.84 -25.11
C PRO A 586 -24.15 16.46 -25.14
N LYS A 587 -24.89 15.34 -25.16
CA LYS A 587 -24.32 14.01 -25.30
C LYS A 587 -23.73 13.76 -26.70
N ALA A 588 -24.32 14.32 -27.75
CA ALA A 588 -23.76 14.33 -29.10
C ALA A 588 -22.46 15.16 -29.17
N ALA A 589 -22.43 16.31 -28.52
CA ALA A 589 -21.23 17.13 -28.39
C ALA A 589 -20.14 16.38 -27.62
N THR A 590 -20.48 15.67 -26.54
CA THR A 590 -19.54 14.83 -25.78
C THR A 590 -19.01 13.66 -26.62
N LEU A 591 -19.83 13.04 -27.45
CA LEU A 591 -19.37 11.99 -28.37
C LEU A 591 -18.37 12.52 -29.40
N PHE A 592 -18.55 13.75 -29.90
CA PHE A 592 -17.56 14.40 -30.75
C PHE A 592 -16.27 14.73 -29.97
N LEU A 593 -16.40 15.19 -28.73
CA LEU A 593 -15.28 15.49 -27.84
C LEU A 593 -14.36 14.28 -27.65
N VAL A 594 -14.90 13.07 -27.52
CA VAL A 594 -14.12 11.82 -27.43
C VAL A 594 -13.17 11.64 -28.62
N LYS A 595 -13.69 11.89 -29.84
CA LYS A 595 -12.89 11.80 -31.06
C LYS A 595 -11.79 12.87 -31.10
N GLN A 596 -12.10 14.06 -30.61
CA GLN A 596 -11.13 15.16 -30.55
C GLN A 596 -10.01 14.85 -29.57
N TYR A 597 -10.31 14.35 -28.35
CA TYR A 597 -9.27 13.91 -27.40
C TYR A 597 -8.40 12.79 -27.96
N ALA A 598 -9.00 11.82 -28.64
CA ALA A 598 -8.25 10.74 -29.28
C ALA A 598 -7.28 11.26 -30.35
N LEU A 599 -7.72 12.24 -31.16
CA LEU A 599 -6.92 12.85 -32.22
C LEU A 599 -5.76 13.69 -31.65
N ASP A 600 -6.04 14.53 -30.66
CA ASP A 600 -5.08 15.51 -30.13
C ASP A 600 -4.01 14.82 -29.25
N HIS A 601 -4.39 13.80 -28.47
CA HIS A 601 -3.56 13.19 -27.42
C HIS A 601 -3.16 11.74 -27.67
N GLY A 602 -3.53 11.17 -28.81
CA GLY A 602 -3.09 9.81 -29.18
C GLY A 602 -1.59 9.68 -29.27
N LYS A 603 -0.87 10.72 -29.71
CA LYS A 603 0.61 10.79 -29.75
C LYS A 603 1.25 10.72 -28.36
N ASP A 604 0.53 11.19 -27.34
CA ASP A 604 0.97 11.16 -25.94
C ASP A 604 0.65 9.79 -25.30
N GLY A 605 0.06 8.85 -26.08
CA GLY A 605 -0.39 7.54 -25.61
C GLY A 605 -1.67 7.60 -24.76
N ILE A 606 -2.40 8.70 -24.81
CA ILE A 606 -3.68 8.88 -24.10
C ILE A 606 -4.80 8.50 -25.05
N ARG A 607 -5.56 7.46 -24.70
CA ARG A 607 -6.71 6.96 -25.46
C ARG A 607 -7.98 7.63 -24.98
N ALA A 608 -8.93 7.84 -25.87
CA ALA A 608 -10.26 8.34 -25.50
C ALA A 608 -11.32 7.50 -26.21
N ASN A 609 -12.27 6.93 -25.44
CA ASN A 609 -13.33 6.07 -25.93
C ASN A 609 -14.66 6.39 -25.23
N ALA A 610 -15.76 5.93 -25.81
CA ALA A 610 -17.09 6.12 -25.25
C ALA A 610 -17.84 4.79 -25.11
N VAL A 611 -18.77 4.76 -24.17
CA VAL A 611 -19.80 3.74 -24.07
C VAL A 611 -21.16 4.41 -24.26
N ASN A 612 -21.95 3.92 -25.22
CA ASN A 612 -23.34 4.28 -25.40
C ASN A 612 -24.23 3.24 -24.69
N ALA A 613 -24.97 3.70 -23.68
CA ALA A 613 -25.93 2.85 -22.97
C ALA A 613 -27.37 3.24 -23.29
N ASP A 614 -28.31 2.30 -23.21
CA ASP A 614 -29.74 2.55 -23.31
C ASP A 614 -30.52 1.83 -22.22
N ARG A 615 -31.48 2.52 -21.60
CA ARG A 615 -32.44 2.00 -20.62
C ARG A 615 -31.80 1.26 -19.43
N ILE A 616 -30.84 1.89 -18.78
CA ILE A 616 -30.22 1.36 -17.56
C ILE A 616 -30.94 1.91 -16.34
N ARG A 617 -31.41 1.02 -15.45
CA ARG A 617 -31.96 1.42 -14.15
C ARG A 617 -30.90 2.15 -13.32
N SER A 618 -31.21 3.36 -12.92
CA SER A 618 -30.29 4.26 -12.24
C SER A 618 -31.05 5.46 -11.67
N GLY A 619 -30.35 6.39 -11.00
CA GLY A 619 -30.97 7.67 -10.64
C GLY A 619 -31.49 8.49 -11.84
N LEU A 620 -31.06 8.15 -13.06
CA LEU A 620 -31.51 8.79 -14.29
C LEU A 620 -32.73 8.11 -14.93
N LEU A 621 -32.93 6.83 -14.67
CA LEU A 621 -34.10 6.03 -15.06
C LEU A 621 -34.59 5.27 -13.83
N THR A 622 -35.41 5.95 -13.02
CA THR A 622 -35.97 5.40 -11.80
C THR A 622 -37.08 4.38 -12.10
N ASP A 623 -37.41 3.52 -11.11
CA ASP A 623 -38.49 2.55 -11.24
C ASP A 623 -39.84 3.24 -11.54
N ASP A 624 -40.12 4.39 -10.93
CA ASP A 624 -41.31 5.18 -11.24
C ASP A 624 -41.35 5.64 -12.70
N MET A 625 -40.20 6.05 -13.23
CA MET A 625 -40.09 6.42 -14.66
C MET A 625 -40.29 5.21 -15.58
N VAL A 626 -39.77 4.04 -15.18
CA VAL A 626 -39.98 2.79 -15.94
C VAL A 626 -41.45 2.43 -15.94
N ALA A 627 -42.12 2.47 -14.79
CA ALA A 627 -43.55 2.22 -14.65
C ALA A 627 -44.42 3.18 -15.48
N ALA A 628 -44.12 4.48 -15.42
CA ALA A 628 -44.83 5.47 -16.22
C ALA A 628 -44.64 5.27 -17.74
N ARG A 629 -43.42 4.97 -18.18
CA ARG A 629 -43.10 4.81 -19.60
C ARG A 629 -43.60 3.51 -20.19
N SER A 630 -43.60 2.41 -19.41
CA SER A 630 -44.18 1.12 -19.82
C SER A 630 -45.69 1.24 -19.99
N LYS A 631 -46.37 1.88 -19.01
CA LYS A 631 -47.80 2.18 -19.08
C LYS A 631 -48.17 3.01 -20.30
N ALA A 632 -47.39 4.09 -20.57
CA ALA A 632 -47.62 4.95 -21.75
C ALA A 632 -47.48 4.22 -23.10
N ARG A 633 -46.75 3.10 -23.14
CA ARG A 633 -46.54 2.23 -24.31
C ARG A 633 -47.42 1.00 -24.33
N GLY A 634 -48.23 0.76 -23.31
CA GLY A 634 -49.10 -0.39 -23.19
C GLY A 634 -48.36 -1.73 -23.07
N VAL A 635 -47.16 -1.72 -22.47
CA VAL A 635 -46.34 -2.93 -22.29
C VAL A 635 -46.01 -3.12 -20.82
N SER A 636 -45.59 -4.32 -20.40
CA SER A 636 -45.08 -4.55 -19.05
C SER A 636 -43.75 -3.81 -18.83
N GLU A 637 -43.37 -3.56 -17.57
CA GLU A 637 -42.04 -2.99 -17.26
C GLU A 637 -40.91 -3.87 -17.75
N ALA A 638 -41.05 -5.19 -17.63
CA ALA A 638 -40.08 -6.16 -18.12
C ALA A 638 -39.94 -6.05 -19.65
N ASP A 639 -41.05 -6.00 -20.40
CA ASP A 639 -41.01 -5.86 -21.86
C ASP A 639 -40.46 -4.48 -22.29
N TYR A 640 -40.74 -3.43 -21.51
CA TYR A 640 -40.18 -2.11 -21.74
C TYR A 640 -38.66 -2.12 -21.60
N MET A 641 -38.13 -2.72 -20.54
CA MET A 641 -36.68 -2.81 -20.28
C MET A 641 -35.97 -3.79 -21.24
N ALA A 642 -36.65 -4.88 -21.61
CA ALA A 642 -36.17 -5.88 -22.56
C ALA A 642 -36.50 -5.55 -24.02
N GLY A 643 -36.93 -4.31 -24.35
CA GLY A 643 -37.28 -3.87 -25.68
C GLY A 643 -36.08 -3.70 -26.63
N ASN A 644 -35.28 -4.75 -26.80
CA ASN A 644 -34.10 -4.85 -27.65
C ASN A 644 -34.05 -6.20 -28.37
N LEU A 645 -33.06 -6.44 -29.24
CA LEU A 645 -32.97 -7.69 -30.02
C LEU A 645 -32.76 -8.94 -29.14
N LEU A 646 -31.99 -8.81 -28.05
CA LEU A 646 -31.72 -9.92 -27.13
C LEU A 646 -32.89 -10.26 -26.23
N LYS A 647 -33.94 -9.41 -26.17
CA LYS A 647 -35.09 -9.55 -25.26
C LYS A 647 -34.66 -9.70 -23.79
N ARG A 648 -33.66 -8.92 -23.38
CA ARG A 648 -33.11 -8.91 -22.03
C ARG A 648 -32.92 -7.47 -21.54
N GLU A 649 -33.14 -7.27 -20.25
CA GLU A 649 -32.77 -6.03 -19.60
C GLU A 649 -31.24 -5.87 -19.63
N VAL A 650 -30.75 -4.69 -19.94
CA VAL A 650 -29.33 -4.30 -19.85
C VAL A 650 -29.10 -3.65 -18.50
N THR A 651 -28.09 -4.12 -17.78
CA THR A 651 -27.78 -3.68 -16.41
C THR A 651 -26.61 -2.69 -16.38
N ALA A 652 -26.41 -2.08 -15.22
CA ALA A 652 -25.26 -1.23 -14.98
C ALA A 652 -23.93 -2.04 -15.04
N GLU A 653 -23.97 -3.31 -14.67
CA GLU A 653 -22.86 -4.25 -14.74
C GLU A 653 -22.43 -4.53 -16.18
N ASP A 654 -23.38 -4.70 -17.11
CA ASP A 654 -23.06 -4.89 -18.54
C ASP A 654 -22.32 -3.66 -19.11
N VAL A 655 -22.72 -2.47 -18.69
CA VAL A 655 -22.04 -1.22 -19.09
C VAL A 655 -20.65 -1.12 -18.45
N ALA A 656 -20.51 -1.53 -17.18
CA ALA A 656 -19.24 -1.56 -16.45
C ALA A 656 -18.23 -2.50 -17.12
N ASP A 657 -18.66 -3.66 -17.61
CA ASP A 657 -17.80 -4.61 -18.33
C ASP A 657 -17.24 -3.99 -19.62
N ALA A 658 -18.04 -3.19 -20.35
CA ALA A 658 -17.56 -2.44 -21.50
C ALA A 658 -16.49 -1.39 -21.13
N PHE A 659 -16.64 -0.71 -20.00
CA PHE A 659 -15.61 0.21 -19.50
C PHE A 659 -14.32 -0.52 -19.13
N VAL A 660 -14.40 -1.68 -18.48
CA VAL A 660 -13.22 -2.51 -18.16
C VAL A 660 -12.53 -2.98 -19.46
N TYR A 661 -13.29 -3.44 -20.45
CA TYR A 661 -12.74 -3.79 -21.76
C TYR A 661 -11.99 -2.61 -22.40
N LEU A 662 -12.59 -1.42 -22.46
CA LEU A 662 -11.94 -0.24 -23.04
C LEU A 662 -10.73 0.24 -22.24
N ALA A 663 -10.72 0.03 -20.93
CA ALA A 663 -9.56 0.32 -20.08
C ALA A 663 -8.36 -0.56 -20.46
N THR A 664 -8.60 -1.84 -20.72
CA THR A 664 -7.56 -2.85 -21.04
C THR A 664 -7.18 -2.91 -22.52
N ALA A 665 -8.04 -2.45 -23.43
CA ALA A 665 -7.85 -2.51 -24.90
C ALA A 665 -6.85 -1.44 -25.39
N THR A 666 -5.55 -1.68 -25.21
CA THR A 666 -4.46 -0.69 -25.43
C THR A 666 -4.33 -0.17 -26.86
N LYS A 667 -4.95 -0.83 -27.85
CA LYS A 667 -4.94 -0.42 -29.26
C LYS A 667 -6.26 0.19 -29.74
N THR A 668 -7.19 0.47 -28.80
CA THR A 668 -8.51 1.02 -29.10
C THR A 668 -8.61 2.46 -28.63
N THR A 669 -8.83 3.39 -29.57
CA THR A 669 -9.10 4.81 -29.31
C THR A 669 -10.11 5.35 -30.33
N ALA A 670 -10.80 6.44 -30.02
CA ALA A 670 -11.92 7.02 -30.78
C ALA A 670 -13.09 6.04 -31.00
N ALA A 671 -13.12 4.94 -30.26
CA ALA A 671 -14.16 3.90 -30.39
C ALA A 671 -15.38 4.24 -29.54
N VAL A 672 -16.53 3.78 -30.03
CA VAL A 672 -17.80 3.85 -29.31
C VAL A 672 -18.35 2.43 -29.18
N VAL A 673 -18.45 1.95 -27.95
CA VAL A 673 -19.05 0.64 -27.67
C VAL A 673 -20.49 0.84 -27.24
N THR A 674 -21.42 0.22 -27.96
CA THR A 674 -22.85 0.31 -27.63
C THR A 674 -23.27 -0.89 -26.78
N VAL A 675 -23.87 -0.61 -25.62
CA VAL A 675 -24.38 -1.62 -24.67
C VAL A 675 -25.87 -1.37 -24.48
N ASP A 676 -26.70 -1.97 -25.35
CA ASP A 676 -28.13 -1.74 -25.42
C ASP A 676 -28.94 -2.99 -25.76
N GLY A 677 -28.32 -4.17 -25.75
CA GLY A 677 -28.95 -5.43 -26.13
C GLY A 677 -29.34 -5.53 -27.62
N GLY A 678 -28.79 -4.66 -28.47
CA GLY A 678 -29.14 -4.56 -29.88
C GLY A 678 -30.44 -3.78 -30.10
N ASN A 679 -30.56 -2.59 -29.54
CA ASN A 679 -31.64 -1.67 -29.87
C ASN A 679 -31.39 -1.08 -31.27
N ILE A 680 -32.13 -1.54 -32.27
CA ILE A 680 -31.92 -1.16 -33.67
C ILE A 680 -32.04 0.35 -33.90
N GLU A 681 -32.93 1.04 -33.18
CA GLU A 681 -33.10 2.49 -33.29
C GLU A 681 -31.86 3.26 -32.77
N ALA A 682 -31.08 2.65 -31.88
CA ALA A 682 -29.88 3.22 -31.30
C ALA A 682 -28.59 2.78 -32.03
N SER A 683 -28.64 1.89 -33.00
CA SER A 683 -27.44 1.44 -33.71
C SER A 683 -26.81 2.58 -34.52
N MET A 684 -25.50 2.69 -34.43
CA MET A 684 -24.71 3.58 -35.29
C MET A 684 -24.79 3.07 -36.75
N ARG A 685 -25.12 3.94 -37.67
CA ARG A 685 -25.21 3.66 -39.09
C ARG A 685 -24.19 4.48 -39.88
#